data_9d4bd6b300b5f8f11c6ab480c29414f9
#
_entry.id   9d4bd6b300b5f8f11c6ab480c29414f9
#
_cell.length_a   1.000
_cell.length_b   1.000
_cell.length_c   1.000
_cell.angle_alpha   90.00
_cell.angle_beta   90.00
_cell.angle_gamma   90.00
#
_symmetry.space_group_name_H-M   'P 1'
#
loop_
_entity.id
_entity.type
_entity.pdbx_description
1 polymer ?
#
loop_
_entity_poly.entity_id
_entity_poly.type
_entity_poly.pdbx_seq_one_letter_code
_entity_poly.pdbx_strand_id
1 'polypeptide(L)'
;MQTTGKIGVTTENIFPVIKKFLYSDHEIFLRELVSNAVDATQKLRTLASFGEFKGEIGNPTVRVTVDKAAGTLTVSDSGIGMDADDIEKYINQIAFSGAEDFLNKYKDSANAIIGHFGLGFYSAFMVADKVEINSLSYREGARPVRWECDGSPEYTLGEGTRTERGTDIVLHIDSDSAEFLEQERVDTLLRKYCRFLPVPVISGKEREWKDGKWQDTDRDLVINSTEPQWTKKPSELTDEDYLAFYRELYPGDDDPLFWIHLNVDYPFTLTGILYFPKIKSNFDINRKRIQLYSNQVFVTDSVEGVVPEFMTLMQGVIDSPDIPLNVSRSYLQADTAVKKISGYITKKVASRLDELFRADRAEFEKKWDDIRIFIVYGMLTDEKFCDAALKFLLLKDTEGHYYTPEEYRTLVEPEQTNAEGNVVYLYATDPTAQYKYIQAANAKGYNVLLLDGQLDQHFVGLLERKFEHTELVRVDSDVVDNLIRKSDRRVADLSPLQRAILTRLFELPTRKIEKTSFVVQFEPMGASAEPVVLTQNEYMRRMKEMAALQPGMSFYGDMPDSYTVVVNTDSPLVATVRDQAETALAGTVQPLIERIDADSAAAAEIRKAAGDKAPSAEDDQKIKDLEKASTEAREQQNKAIDDYAATAPRVAQMVDLALLGNGLLRGADLSRFIARSFELMA
;
A
#
# COMPACT_ATOMS: atom_id res chain seq x y z
N MET A 1 -44.11 15.50 -38.04
CA MET A 1 -44.39 14.07 -38.12
C MET A 1 -43.41 13.38 -37.16
N GLN A 2 -43.93 12.76 -36.14
CA GLN A 2 -43.11 11.98 -35.21
C GLN A 2 -43.15 10.52 -35.71
N THR A 3 -42.03 10.01 -36.15
CA THR A 3 -41.91 8.59 -36.62
C THR A 3 -41.27 7.76 -35.50
N THR A 4 -41.98 6.76 -35.03
CA THR A 4 -41.48 5.75 -34.12
C THR A 4 -40.97 4.55 -34.93
N GLY A 5 -39.72 4.15 -34.73
CA GLY A 5 -39.09 2.98 -35.34
C GLY A 5 -38.41 2.12 -34.28
N LYS A 6 -38.16 0.84 -34.59
CA LYS A 6 -37.35 -0.04 -33.77
C LYS A 6 -35.89 0.08 -34.22
N ILE A 7 -34.96 0.19 -33.24
CA ILE A 7 -33.55 0.06 -33.51
C ILE A 7 -33.29 -1.43 -33.78
N GLY A 8 -32.79 -1.78 -34.96
CA GLY A 8 -32.43 -3.14 -35.35
C GLY A 8 -30.89 -3.30 -35.38
N VAL A 9 -30.43 -4.48 -35.01
CA VAL A 9 -29.03 -4.89 -35.14
C VAL A 9 -28.98 -6.01 -36.17
N THR A 10 -28.11 -5.89 -37.19
CA THR A 10 -27.89 -6.97 -38.16
C THR A 10 -26.70 -7.82 -37.69
N THR A 11 -26.81 -9.13 -37.84
CA THR A 11 -25.79 -10.12 -37.41
C THR A 11 -24.45 -9.87 -38.11
N GLU A 12 -24.44 -9.37 -39.33
CA GLU A 12 -23.24 -8.99 -40.10
C GLU A 12 -22.37 -7.94 -39.38
N ASN A 13 -22.99 -7.09 -38.58
CA ASN A 13 -22.28 -6.01 -37.89
C ASN A 13 -21.86 -6.40 -36.45
N ILE A 14 -22.50 -7.41 -35.85
CA ILE A 14 -22.29 -7.73 -34.43
C ILE A 14 -21.12 -8.72 -34.23
N PHE A 15 -20.89 -9.69 -35.15
CA PHE A 15 -19.77 -10.63 -35.07
C PHE A 15 -18.39 -9.94 -35.07
N PRO A 16 -18.10 -8.96 -35.97
CA PRO A 16 -16.86 -8.21 -35.89
C PRO A 16 -16.69 -7.42 -34.57
N VAL A 17 -17.79 -6.94 -33.99
CA VAL A 17 -17.77 -6.25 -32.69
C VAL A 17 -17.46 -7.23 -31.55
N ILE A 18 -18.07 -8.39 -31.54
CA ILE A 18 -17.79 -9.44 -30.57
C ILE A 18 -16.32 -9.87 -30.67
N LYS A 19 -15.87 -10.19 -31.90
CA LYS A 19 -14.50 -10.66 -32.17
C LYS A 19 -13.43 -9.63 -31.79
N LYS A 20 -13.71 -8.32 -31.93
CA LYS A 20 -12.70 -7.26 -31.85
C LYS A 20 -12.78 -6.39 -30.56
N PHE A 21 -13.91 -6.29 -29.92
CA PHE A 21 -14.16 -5.30 -28.85
C PHE A 21 -14.80 -5.85 -27.58
N LEU A 22 -15.43 -7.03 -27.62
CA LEU A 22 -16.11 -7.56 -26.44
C LEU A 22 -15.13 -8.20 -25.45
N TYR A 23 -14.07 -8.80 -25.96
CA TYR A 23 -13.07 -9.48 -25.17
C TYR A 23 -11.69 -8.96 -25.53
N SER A 24 -10.96 -8.47 -24.53
CA SER A 24 -9.61 -7.97 -24.67
C SER A 24 -8.54 -9.06 -24.76
N ASP A 25 -8.90 -10.30 -24.40
CA ASP A 25 -7.99 -11.43 -24.30
C ASP A 25 -8.64 -12.68 -24.94
N HIS A 26 -7.99 -13.27 -25.94
CA HIS A 26 -8.48 -14.45 -26.64
C HIS A 26 -8.58 -15.69 -25.73
N GLU A 27 -7.75 -15.79 -24.70
CA GLU A 27 -7.74 -16.92 -23.75
C GLU A 27 -9.12 -17.15 -23.06
N ILE A 28 -9.93 -16.11 -22.98
CA ILE A 28 -11.24 -16.11 -22.28
C ILE A 28 -12.22 -17.11 -22.91
N PHE A 29 -12.09 -17.44 -24.20
CA PHE A 29 -12.98 -18.37 -24.87
C PHE A 29 -13.10 -19.71 -24.11
N LEU A 30 -11.99 -20.24 -23.61
CA LEU A 30 -11.96 -21.53 -22.93
C LEU A 30 -12.71 -21.45 -21.59
N ARG A 31 -12.52 -20.36 -20.84
CA ARG A 31 -13.28 -20.10 -19.61
C ARG A 31 -14.78 -20.06 -19.86
N GLU A 32 -15.22 -19.33 -20.88
CA GLU A 32 -16.64 -19.19 -21.19
C GLU A 32 -17.28 -20.52 -21.60
N LEU A 33 -16.62 -21.30 -22.48
CA LEU A 33 -17.15 -22.59 -22.93
C LEU A 33 -17.19 -23.60 -21.79
N VAL A 34 -16.14 -23.70 -20.97
CA VAL A 34 -16.13 -24.64 -19.82
C VAL A 34 -17.15 -24.20 -18.76
N SER A 35 -17.32 -22.89 -18.53
CA SER A 35 -18.36 -22.38 -17.62
C SER A 35 -19.77 -22.74 -18.10
N ASN A 36 -20.04 -22.61 -19.39
CA ASN A 36 -21.36 -23.04 -19.97
C ASN A 36 -21.60 -24.54 -19.82
N ALA A 37 -20.55 -25.36 -19.97
CA ALA A 37 -20.64 -26.82 -19.75
C ALA A 37 -20.91 -27.17 -18.27
N VAL A 38 -20.31 -26.44 -17.34
CA VAL A 38 -20.60 -26.55 -15.91
C VAL A 38 -22.01 -26.13 -15.61
N ASP A 39 -22.53 -25.04 -16.17
CA ASP A 39 -23.90 -24.57 -16.01
C ASP A 39 -24.91 -25.58 -16.52
N ALA A 40 -24.64 -26.20 -17.67
CA ALA A 40 -25.49 -27.27 -18.20
C ALA A 40 -25.61 -28.46 -17.21
N THR A 41 -24.51 -28.79 -16.55
CA THR A 41 -24.44 -29.82 -15.52
C THR A 41 -25.19 -29.41 -14.24
N GLN A 42 -25.00 -28.18 -13.77
CA GLN A 42 -25.69 -27.67 -12.58
C GLN A 42 -27.20 -27.55 -12.80
N LYS A 43 -27.64 -27.14 -14.00
CA LYS A 43 -29.05 -27.15 -14.40
C LYS A 43 -29.65 -28.57 -14.31
N LEU A 44 -28.92 -29.59 -14.76
CA LEU A 44 -29.37 -30.98 -14.66
C LEU A 44 -29.52 -31.42 -13.20
N ARG A 45 -28.55 -31.11 -12.34
CA ARG A 45 -28.61 -31.39 -10.89
C ARG A 45 -29.83 -30.72 -10.24
N THR A 46 -30.11 -29.48 -10.61
CA THR A 46 -31.26 -28.73 -10.12
C THR A 46 -32.57 -29.37 -10.56
N LEU A 47 -32.71 -29.71 -11.85
CA LEU A 47 -33.90 -30.41 -12.36
C LEU A 47 -34.14 -31.75 -11.65
N ALA A 48 -33.08 -32.49 -11.36
CA ALA A 48 -33.17 -33.73 -10.61
C ALA A 48 -33.63 -33.53 -9.16
N SER A 49 -33.12 -32.48 -8.49
CA SER A 49 -33.52 -32.14 -7.10
C SER A 49 -35.00 -31.76 -7.00
N PHE A 50 -35.58 -31.17 -8.04
CA PHE A 50 -37.02 -30.89 -8.14
C PHE A 50 -37.86 -32.04 -8.70
N GLY A 51 -37.24 -33.18 -9.05
CA GLY A 51 -37.91 -34.33 -9.62
C GLY A 51 -38.38 -34.17 -11.08
N GLU A 52 -37.93 -33.13 -11.77
CA GLU A 52 -38.20 -32.87 -13.19
C GLU A 52 -37.30 -33.71 -14.12
N PHE A 53 -36.18 -34.22 -13.59
CA PHE A 53 -35.36 -35.25 -14.25
C PHE A 53 -35.35 -36.53 -13.42
N LYS A 54 -35.78 -37.64 -14.03
CA LYS A 54 -35.93 -38.97 -13.38
C LYS A 54 -34.81 -39.94 -13.78
N GLY A 55 -33.93 -39.58 -14.71
CA GLY A 55 -32.81 -40.39 -15.15
C GLY A 55 -31.67 -40.40 -14.14
N GLU A 56 -30.69 -41.26 -14.38
CA GLU A 56 -29.43 -41.23 -13.60
C GLU A 56 -28.57 -40.06 -14.04
N ILE A 57 -28.12 -39.26 -13.05
CA ILE A 57 -27.16 -38.17 -13.30
C ILE A 57 -25.80 -38.77 -13.63
N GLY A 58 -25.40 -39.85 -12.95
CA GLY A 58 -24.07 -40.45 -13.04
C GLY A 58 -23.01 -39.55 -12.38
N ASN A 59 -21.77 -39.61 -12.88
CA ASN A 59 -20.68 -38.74 -12.50
C ASN A 59 -20.43 -37.72 -13.63
N PRO A 60 -21.18 -36.61 -13.69
CA PRO A 60 -21.02 -35.65 -14.77
C PRO A 60 -19.67 -34.94 -14.68
N THR A 61 -19.01 -34.88 -15.82
CA THR A 61 -17.71 -34.23 -16.00
C THR A 61 -17.76 -33.32 -17.22
N VAL A 62 -16.90 -32.31 -17.21
CA VAL A 62 -16.58 -31.54 -18.41
C VAL A 62 -15.24 -32.04 -18.94
N ARG A 63 -15.16 -32.39 -20.21
CA ARG A 63 -13.96 -32.90 -20.84
C ARG A 63 -13.47 -31.94 -21.90
N VAL A 64 -12.20 -31.56 -21.83
CA VAL A 64 -11.52 -30.74 -22.84
C VAL A 64 -10.50 -31.63 -23.56
N THR A 65 -10.63 -31.73 -24.88
CA THR A 65 -9.78 -32.60 -25.70
C THR A 65 -9.17 -31.79 -26.84
N VAL A 66 -7.87 -31.91 -27.01
CA VAL A 66 -7.13 -31.33 -28.13
C VAL A 66 -6.79 -32.42 -29.12
N ASP A 67 -7.19 -32.27 -30.38
CA ASP A 67 -6.74 -33.11 -31.49
C ASP A 67 -5.90 -32.23 -32.44
N LYS A 68 -4.61 -32.29 -32.25
CA LYS A 68 -3.65 -31.54 -33.09
C LYS A 68 -3.64 -31.97 -34.56
N ALA A 69 -3.93 -33.25 -34.83
CA ALA A 69 -3.96 -33.78 -36.19
C ALA A 69 -5.22 -33.33 -36.96
N ALA A 70 -6.34 -33.23 -36.27
CA ALA A 70 -7.59 -32.71 -36.84
C ALA A 70 -7.66 -31.17 -36.77
N GLY A 71 -6.76 -30.50 -36.04
CA GLY A 71 -6.79 -29.04 -35.82
C GLY A 71 -7.98 -28.61 -34.95
N THR A 72 -8.42 -29.45 -34.01
CA THR A 72 -9.63 -29.18 -33.23
C THR A 72 -9.38 -29.15 -31.72
N LEU A 73 -10.14 -28.29 -31.03
CA LEU A 73 -10.35 -28.34 -29.60
C LEU A 73 -11.82 -28.60 -29.31
N THR A 74 -12.10 -29.58 -28.46
CA THR A 74 -13.45 -29.98 -28.12
C THR A 74 -13.74 -29.81 -26.64
N VAL A 75 -14.86 -29.16 -26.29
CA VAL A 75 -15.40 -29.09 -24.94
C VAL A 75 -16.69 -29.92 -24.88
N SER A 76 -16.67 -30.96 -24.04
CA SER A 76 -17.78 -31.91 -23.91
C SER A 76 -18.36 -31.87 -22.51
N ASP A 77 -19.69 -31.87 -22.37
CA ASP A 77 -20.40 -32.02 -21.12
C ASP A 77 -21.43 -33.16 -21.16
N SER A 78 -21.87 -33.58 -19.99
CA SER A 78 -22.95 -34.51 -19.77
C SER A 78 -24.16 -33.86 -19.08
N GLY A 79 -24.34 -32.54 -19.30
CA GLY A 79 -25.41 -31.74 -18.71
C GLY A 79 -26.80 -31.96 -19.36
N ILE A 80 -27.61 -30.91 -19.37
CA ILE A 80 -28.97 -30.95 -19.91
C ILE A 80 -29.05 -31.19 -21.43
N GLY A 81 -27.98 -30.90 -22.17
CA GLY A 81 -28.02 -30.91 -23.64
C GLY A 81 -29.03 -29.92 -24.23
N MET A 82 -29.16 -29.95 -25.55
CA MET A 82 -30.06 -29.08 -26.32
C MET A 82 -30.80 -29.93 -27.41
N ASP A 83 -32.03 -29.57 -27.71
CA ASP A 83 -32.71 -29.97 -28.92
C ASP A 83 -32.71 -28.83 -29.97
N ALA A 84 -33.42 -29.04 -31.12
CA ALA A 84 -33.42 -28.04 -32.19
C ALA A 84 -34.05 -26.70 -31.75
N ASP A 85 -35.11 -26.74 -30.93
CA ASP A 85 -35.76 -25.54 -30.45
C ASP A 85 -34.86 -24.75 -29.46
N ASP A 86 -34.10 -25.49 -28.62
CA ASP A 86 -33.11 -24.88 -27.72
C ASP A 86 -31.99 -24.21 -28.52
N ILE A 87 -31.50 -24.82 -29.59
CA ILE A 87 -30.48 -24.22 -30.48
C ILE A 87 -31.02 -22.94 -31.11
N GLU A 88 -32.22 -22.97 -31.65
CA GLU A 88 -32.82 -21.77 -32.24
C GLU A 88 -32.99 -20.63 -31.24
N LYS A 89 -33.33 -20.95 -30.00
CA LYS A 89 -33.62 -19.98 -28.96
C LYS A 89 -32.34 -19.43 -28.29
N TYR A 90 -31.37 -20.29 -27.99
CA TYR A 90 -30.23 -19.93 -27.11
C TYR A 90 -28.90 -19.82 -27.85
N ILE A 91 -28.79 -20.38 -29.07
CA ILE A 91 -27.58 -20.29 -29.88
C ILE A 91 -27.76 -19.30 -31.02
N ASN A 92 -28.92 -19.33 -31.71
CA ASN A 92 -29.14 -18.47 -32.88
C ASN A 92 -29.62 -17.05 -32.50
N GLN A 93 -29.95 -16.80 -31.23
CA GLN A 93 -30.31 -15.46 -30.73
C GLN A 93 -29.21 -14.88 -29.85
N ILE A 94 -28.47 -13.94 -30.42
CA ILE A 94 -27.35 -13.26 -29.73
C ILE A 94 -27.87 -12.47 -28.53
N ALA A 95 -27.18 -12.53 -27.39
CA ALA A 95 -27.52 -11.87 -26.11
C ALA A 95 -28.85 -12.40 -25.49
N PHE A 96 -29.29 -13.57 -25.86
CA PHE A 96 -30.42 -14.26 -25.21
C PHE A 96 -29.86 -15.37 -24.29
N SER A 97 -30.09 -15.26 -22.98
CA SER A 97 -29.55 -16.22 -22.01
C SER A 97 -30.61 -17.18 -21.47
N GLY A 98 -30.40 -18.48 -21.68
CA GLY A 98 -31.19 -19.51 -21.02
C GLY A 98 -30.97 -19.62 -19.52
N ALA A 99 -29.99 -18.89 -18.97
CA ALA A 99 -29.77 -18.76 -17.53
C ALA A 99 -30.87 -17.93 -16.87
N GLU A 100 -31.27 -16.81 -17.49
CA GLU A 100 -32.28 -15.92 -16.94
C GLU A 100 -33.65 -16.56 -16.84
N ASP A 101 -34.07 -17.30 -17.87
CA ASP A 101 -35.31 -18.12 -17.86
C ASP A 101 -35.28 -19.18 -16.74
N PHE A 102 -34.11 -19.82 -16.55
CA PHE A 102 -33.92 -20.83 -15.54
C PHE A 102 -33.95 -20.24 -14.12
N LEU A 103 -33.24 -19.12 -13.90
CA LEU A 103 -33.20 -18.41 -12.63
C LEU A 103 -34.60 -17.91 -12.20
N ASN A 104 -35.38 -17.41 -13.15
CA ASN A 104 -36.76 -16.97 -12.88
C ASN A 104 -37.67 -18.12 -12.44
N LYS A 105 -37.45 -19.34 -12.97
CA LYS A 105 -38.24 -20.54 -12.63
C LYS A 105 -37.80 -21.17 -11.30
N TYR A 106 -36.50 -21.13 -10.95
CA TYR A 106 -35.90 -21.83 -9.81
C TYR A 106 -35.17 -20.89 -8.87
N LYS A 107 -35.83 -19.83 -8.41
CA LYS A 107 -35.21 -18.69 -7.64
C LYS A 107 -34.38 -19.10 -6.43
N ASP A 108 -34.76 -20.16 -5.72
CA ASP A 108 -34.08 -20.63 -4.50
C ASP A 108 -32.80 -21.45 -4.80
N SER A 109 -32.59 -21.85 -6.06
CA SER A 109 -31.38 -22.58 -6.51
C SER A 109 -30.53 -21.77 -7.48
N ALA A 110 -30.80 -20.48 -7.59
CA ALA A 110 -30.29 -19.56 -8.60
C ALA A 110 -28.79 -19.27 -8.48
N ASN A 111 -28.22 -19.41 -7.29
CA ASN A 111 -26.83 -19.01 -7.01
C ASN A 111 -25.77 -19.94 -7.65
N ALA A 112 -26.19 -21.07 -8.26
CA ALA A 112 -25.24 -22.02 -8.85
C ALA A 112 -24.93 -21.78 -10.33
N ILE A 113 -25.57 -20.81 -10.99
CA ILE A 113 -25.42 -20.55 -12.43
C ILE A 113 -24.43 -19.42 -12.67
N ILE A 114 -23.47 -19.68 -13.58
CA ILE A 114 -22.32 -18.82 -13.87
C ILE A 114 -22.65 -17.84 -15.01
N GLY A 115 -23.31 -18.29 -16.07
CA GLY A 115 -23.56 -17.53 -17.30
C GLY A 115 -24.82 -16.67 -17.27
N HIS A 116 -24.70 -15.35 -17.48
CA HIS A 116 -25.82 -14.40 -17.43
C HIS A 116 -26.08 -13.65 -18.73
N PHE A 117 -25.08 -13.48 -19.62
CA PHE A 117 -25.14 -12.50 -20.71
C PHE A 117 -25.55 -13.09 -22.08
N GLY A 118 -25.55 -14.40 -22.26
CA GLY A 118 -25.86 -15.04 -23.54
C GLY A 118 -24.86 -14.74 -24.67
N LEU A 119 -23.64 -14.32 -24.31
CA LEU A 119 -22.60 -13.94 -25.25
C LEU A 119 -21.35 -14.82 -25.16
N GLY A 120 -21.17 -15.57 -24.07
CA GLY A 120 -19.98 -16.36 -23.81
C GLY A 120 -19.67 -17.40 -24.89
N PHE A 121 -20.70 -18.06 -25.47
CA PHE A 121 -20.53 -19.02 -26.55
C PHE A 121 -19.84 -18.43 -27.77
N TYR A 122 -20.16 -17.19 -28.14
CA TYR A 122 -19.60 -16.55 -29.34
C TYR A 122 -18.12 -16.22 -29.22
N SER A 123 -17.53 -16.28 -28.01
CA SER A 123 -16.08 -16.17 -27.84
C SER A 123 -15.30 -17.28 -28.58
N ALA A 124 -15.94 -18.41 -28.88
CA ALA A 124 -15.37 -19.49 -29.70
C ALA A 124 -14.87 -19.00 -31.06
N PHE A 125 -15.58 -18.05 -31.69
CA PHE A 125 -15.19 -17.48 -32.98
C PHE A 125 -14.01 -16.52 -32.94
N MET A 126 -13.47 -16.25 -31.76
CA MET A 126 -12.22 -15.48 -31.62
C MET A 126 -10.99 -16.30 -32.01
N VAL A 127 -11.09 -17.63 -31.91
CA VAL A 127 -9.96 -18.57 -32.07
C VAL A 127 -10.25 -19.69 -33.08
N ALA A 128 -11.45 -19.71 -33.66
CA ALA A 128 -11.87 -20.76 -34.57
C ALA A 128 -12.45 -20.20 -35.87
N ASP A 129 -12.10 -20.82 -36.99
CA ASP A 129 -12.68 -20.56 -38.30
C ASP A 129 -14.05 -21.20 -38.45
N LYS A 130 -14.33 -22.26 -37.69
CA LYS A 130 -15.60 -22.99 -37.70
C LYS A 130 -15.88 -23.57 -36.31
N VAL A 131 -17.14 -23.52 -35.89
CA VAL A 131 -17.63 -24.11 -34.65
C VAL A 131 -18.77 -25.09 -34.95
N GLU A 132 -18.67 -26.28 -34.36
CA GLU A 132 -19.72 -27.30 -34.44
C GLU A 132 -20.30 -27.59 -33.06
N ILE A 133 -21.61 -27.77 -32.94
CA ILE A 133 -22.30 -28.25 -31.74
C ILE A 133 -22.95 -29.59 -32.12
N ASN A 134 -22.70 -30.65 -31.31
CA ASN A 134 -23.39 -31.91 -31.39
C ASN A 134 -24.03 -32.18 -30.03
N SER A 135 -25.36 -32.19 -29.93
CA SER A 135 -26.06 -32.18 -28.66
C SER A 135 -27.26 -33.10 -28.63
N LEU A 136 -27.56 -33.66 -27.44
CA LEU A 136 -28.75 -34.43 -27.15
C LEU A 136 -29.36 -33.96 -25.83
N SER A 137 -30.60 -33.48 -25.90
CA SER A 137 -31.35 -32.99 -24.75
C SER A 137 -31.70 -34.09 -23.77
N TYR A 138 -31.81 -33.76 -22.47
CA TYR A 138 -32.28 -34.66 -21.41
C TYR A 138 -33.75 -35.02 -21.50
N ARG A 139 -34.52 -34.33 -22.35
CA ARG A 139 -35.97 -34.55 -22.51
C ARG A 139 -36.26 -35.91 -23.16
N GLU A 140 -37.26 -36.58 -22.64
CA GLU A 140 -37.68 -37.89 -23.17
C GLU A 140 -38.10 -37.78 -24.64
N GLY A 141 -37.55 -38.62 -25.51
CA GLY A 141 -37.84 -38.63 -26.94
C GLY A 141 -37.10 -37.55 -27.76
N ALA A 142 -36.20 -36.79 -27.14
CA ALA A 142 -35.38 -35.84 -27.86
C ALA A 142 -34.51 -36.54 -28.93
N ARG A 143 -34.27 -35.84 -30.07
CA ARG A 143 -33.38 -36.32 -31.14
C ARG A 143 -32.07 -35.57 -31.06
N PRO A 144 -30.95 -36.24 -31.37
CA PRO A 144 -29.66 -35.56 -31.43
C PRO A 144 -29.62 -34.52 -32.55
N VAL A 145 -29.00 -33.38 -32.29
CA VAL A 145 -28.89 -32.26 -33.23
C VAL A 145 -27.44 -31.94 -33.49
N ARG A 146 -27.13 -31.54 -34.71
CA ARG A 146 -25.84 -30.98 -35.12
C ARG A 146 -26.05 -29.60 -35.73
N TRP A 147 -25.35 -28.64 -35.18
CA TRP A 147 -25.29 -27.27 -35.66
C TRP A 147 -23.87 -26.93 -36.05
N GLU A 148 -23.66 -26.16 -37.12
CA GLU A 148 -22.35 -25.69 -37.53
C GLU A 148 -22.43 -24.27 -38.12
N CYS A 149 -21.38 -23.45 -37.85
CA CYS A 149 -21.27 -22.10 -38.34
C CYS A 149 -19.78 -21.76 -38.52
N ASP A 150 -19.45 -21.01 -39.55
CA ASP A 150 -18.10 -20.52 -39.87
C ASP A 150 -17.85 -19.04 -39.41
N GLY A 151 -18.74 -18.54 -38.57
CA GLY A 151 -18.68 -17.13 -38.10
C GLY A 151 -19.36 -16.15 -39.07
N SER A 152 -19.95 -16.62 -40.16
CA SER A 152 -20.89 -15.87 -40.98
C SER A 152 -22.27 -15.82 -40.30
N PRO A 153 -23.20 -14.97 -40.78
CA PRO A 153 -24.59 -14.98 -40.30
C PRO A 153 -25.37 -16.28 -40.59
N GLU A 154 -24.84 -17.17 -41.42
CA GLU A 154 -25.47 -18.41 -41.82
C GLU A 154 -24.99 -19.56 -40.94
N TYR A 155 -25.91 -20.51 -40.67
CA TYR A 155 -25.61 -21.73 -39.96
C TYR A 155 -26.30 -22.91 -40.64
N THR A 156 -25.82 -24.11 -40.34
CA THR A 156 -26.46 -25.35 -40.77
C THR A 156 -26.96 -26.12 -39.53
N LEU A 157 -28.22 -26.52 -39.53
CA LEU A 157 -28.82 -27.35 -38.48
C LEU A 157 -29.28 -28.67 -39.09
N GLY A 158 -28.86 -29.80 -38.53
CA GLY A 158 -29.17 -31.14 -39.00
C GLY A 158 -29.25 -32.18 -37.89
N GLU A 159 -29.35 -33.45 -38.28
CA GLU A 159 -29.35 -34.56 -37.34
C GLU A 159 -27.96 -34.81 -36.77
N GLY A 160 -27.85 -34.89 -35.44
CA GLY A 160 -26.64 -35.17 -34.71
C GLY A 160 -26.30 -36.65 -34.60
N THR A 161 -25.14 -36.95 -34.06
CA THR A 161 -24.62 -38.31 -33.88
C THR A 161 -24.57 -38.77 -32.43
N ARG A 162 -24.86 -37.86 -31.48
CA ARG A 162 -24.71 -38.12 -30.07
C ARG A 162 -25.78 -39.11 -29.57
N THR A 163 -25.35 -40.07 -28.77
CA THR A 163 -26.23 -41.14 -28.24
C THR A 163 -26.57 -40.96 -26.78
N GLU A 164 -25.81 -40.11 -26.08
CA GLU A 164 -25.99 -39.77 -24.67
C GLU A 164 -26.29 -38.29 -24.52
N ARG A 165 -27.05 -37.92 -23.47
CA ARG A 165 -27.33 -36.50 -23.18
C ARG A 165 -26.06 -35.68 -22.98
N GLY A 166 -26.14 -34.41 -23.29
CA GLY A 166 -25.05 -33.42 -23.14
C GLY A 166 -24.67 -32.77 -24.44
N THR A 167 -23.59 -32.06 -24.47
CA THR A 167 -23.16 -31.25 -25.62
C THR A 167 -21.69 -31.40 -25.87
N ASP A 168 -21.29 -31.54 -27.13
CA ASP A 168 -19.91 -31.36 -27.61
C ASP A 168 -19.84 -30.07 -28.43
N ILE A 169 -18.95 -29.19 -28.05
CA ILE A 169 -18.61 -28.00 -28.82
C ILE A 169 -17.21 -28.20 -29.42
N VAL A 170 -17.15 -28.31 -30.75
CA VAL A 170 -15.92 -28.57 -31.50
C VAL A 170 -15.49 -27.27 -32.18
N LEU A 171 -14.32 -26.82 -31.87
CA LEU A 171 -13.68 -25.64 -32.45
C LEU A 171 -12.63 -26.07 -33.47
N HIS A 172 -12.77 -25.69 -34.72
CA HIS A 172 -11.70 -25.76 -35.73
C HIS A 172 -10.82 -24.54 -35.59
N ILE A 173 -9.68 -24.73 -34.94
CA ILE A 173 -8.79 -23.64 -34.53
C ILE A 173 -8.16 -22.98 -35.77
N ASP A 174 -8.22 -21.64 -35.82
CA ASP A 174 -7.63 -20.87 -36.90
C ASP A 174 -6.09 -20.85 -36.82
N SER A 175 -5.43 -20.44 -37.89
CA SER A 175 -3.97 -20.44 -37.99
C SER A 175 -3.29 -19.47 -36.99
N ASP A 176 -3.97 -18.37 -36.64
CA ASP A 176 -3.42 -17.34 -35.75
C ASP A 176 -3.51 -17.78 -34.28
N SER A 177 -4.38 -18.76 -34.01
CA SER A 177 -4.66 -19.29 -32.68
C SER A 177 -4.09 -20.71 -32.45
N ALA A 178 -3.14 -21.14 -33.28
CA ALA A 178 -2.56 -22.50 -33.26
C ALA A 178 -1.96 -22.90 -31.89
N GLU A 179 -1.63 -21.95 -31.03
CA GLU A 179 -1.17 -22.21 -29.66
C GLU A 179 -2.18 -23.01 -28.83
N PHE A 180 -3.48 -22.90 -29.11
CA PHE A 180 -4.55 -23.63 -28.40
C PHE A 180 -4.70 -25.09 -28.88
N LEU A 181 -3.90 -25.53 -29.85
CA LEU A 181 -3.72 -26.93 -30.20
C LEU A 181 -2.58 -27.61 -29.44
N GLU A 182 -1.91 -26.89 -28.53
CA GLU A 182 -0.91 -27.45 -27.64
C GLU A 182 -1.55 -27.79 -26.28
N GLN A 183 -1.49 -29.07 -25.89
CA GLN A 183 -2.10 -29.57 -24.65
C GLN A 183 -1.64 -28.81 -23.42
N GLU A 184 -0.34 -28.53 -23.30
CA GLU A 184 0.22 -27.79 -22.15
C GLU A 184 -0.34 -26.37 -22.04
N ARG A 185 -0.62 -25.71 -23.17
CA ARG A 185 -1.22 -24.38 -23.21
C ARG A 185 -2.65 -24.41 -22.68
N VAL A 186 -3.44 -25.39 -23.15
CA VAL A 186 -4.82 -25.59 -22.72
C VAL A 186 -4.89 -25.93 -21.23
N ASP A 187 -4.02 -26.84 -20.76
CA ASP A 187 -3.96 -27.21 -19.35
C ASP A 187 -3.61 -26.00 -18.45
N THR A 188 -2.69 -25.14 -18.91
CA THR A 188 -2.33 -23.91 -18.20
C THR A 188 -3.53 -22.97 -18.07
N LEU A 189 -4.31 -22.80 -19.15
CA LEU A 189 -5.51 -21.96 -19.13
C LEU A 189 -6.60 -22.54 -18.24
N LEU A 190 -6.82 -23.86 -18.31
CA LEU A 190 -7.78 -24.53 -17.43
C LEU A 190 -7.40 -24.39 -15.96
N ARG A 191 -6.13 -24.53 -15.61
CA ARG A 191 -5.63 -24.28 -14.24
C ARG A 191 -5.79 -22.83 -13.82
N LYS A 192 -5.65 -21.86 -14.73
CA LYS A 192 -5.81 -20.43 -14.47
C LYS A 192 -7.28 -20.07 -14.22
N TYR A 193 -8.19 -20.49 -15.11
CA TYR A 193 -9.56 -20.00 -15.11
C TYR A 193 -10.57 -20.96 -14.46
N CYS A 194 -10.31 -22.26 -14.47
CA CYS A 194 -11.26 -23.31 -14.13
C CYS A 194 -10.89 -24.09 -12.86
N ARG A 195 -9.82 -23.68 -12.15
CA ARG A 195 -9.21 -24.42 -11.03
C ARG A 195 -10.18 -24.86 -9.94
N PHE A 196 -11.25 -24.12 -9.72
CA PHE A 196 -12.16 -24.35 -8.61
C PHE A 196 -13.62 -24.53 -9.02
N LEU A 197 -13.87 -24.82 -10.29
CA LEU A 197 -15.23 -25.08 -10.77
C LEU A 197 -15.87 -26.28 -10.06
N PRO A 198 -17.22 -26.26 -9.81
CA PRO A 198 -17.91 -27.27 -8.99
C PRO A 198 -18.22 -28.56 -9.74
N VAL A 199 -17.69 -28.74 -10.93
CA VAL A 199 -17.79 -29.97 -11.75
C VAL A 199 -16.39 -30.38 -12.18
N PRO A 200 -16.01 -31.68 -12.10
CA PRO A 200 -14.68 -32.11 -12.52
C PRO A 200 -14.42 -31.77 -13.99
N VAL A 201 -13.31 -31.07 -14.23
CA VAL A 201 -12.79 -30.73 -15.56
C VAL A 201 -11.65 -31.65 -15.90
N ILE A 202 -11.81 -32.46 -16.93
CA ILE A 202 -10.85 -33.47 -17.38
C ILE A 202 -10.11 -32.94 -18.60
N SER A 203 -8.76 -32.99 -18.58
CA SER A 203 -7.92 -32.65 -19.71
C SER A 203 -6.79 -33.67 -19.86
N GLY A 204 -6.95 -34.56 -20.82
CA GLY A 204 -5.97 -35.62 -21.07
C GLY A 204 -5.96 -36.73 -20.01
N LYS A 205 -4.79 -37.36 -19.86
CA LYS A 205 -4.54 -38.46 -18.93
C LYS A 205 -3.48 -38.10 -17.91
N GLU A 206 -3.55 -38.72 -16.72
CA GLU A 206 -2.44 -38.66 -15.77
C GLU A 206 -1.20 -39.30 -16.35
N ARG A 207 -0.05 -38.73 -16.09
CA ARG A 207 1.26 -39.24 -16.52
C ARG A 207 2.05 -39.77 -15.34
N GLU A 208 2.71 -40.89 -15.52
CA GLU A 208 3.67 -41.43 -14.58
C GLU A 208 5.06 -41.60 -15.22
N TRP A 209 6.09 -41.40 -14.40
CA TRP A 209 7.48 -41.58 -14.82
C TRP A 209 7.82 -43.06 -14.72
N LYS A 210 7.98 -43.73 -15.91
CA LYS A 210 8.31 -45.14 -15.97
C LYS A 210 9.33 -45.39 -17.06
N ASP A 211 10.33 -46.22 -16.76
CA ASP A 211 11.41 -46.61 -17.69
C ASP A 211 12.13 -45.42 -18.36
N GLY A 212 12.37 -44.34 -17.57
CA GLY A 212 13.11 -43.18 -18.03
C GLY A 212 12.34 -42.22 -18.95
N LYS A 213 11.02 -42.33 -19.01
CA LYS A 213 10.13 -41.44 -19.77
C LYS A 213 8.75 -41.30 -19.13
N TRP A 214 8.08 -40.19 -19.42
CA TRP A 214 6.69 -39.97 -19.04
C TRP A 214 5.76 -40.80 -19.93
N GLN A 215 4.85 -41.57 -19.32
CA GLN A 215 3.85 -42.38 -20.01
C GLN A 215 2.47 -42.02 -19.49
N ASP A 216 1.50 -41.96 -20.40
CA ASP A 216 0.11 -41.73 -20.05
C ASP A 216 -0.43 -42.99 -19.35
N THR A 217 -1.21 -42.79 -18.27
CA THR A 217 -1.94 -43.84 -17.57
C THR A 217 -3.35 -43.97 -18.13
N ASP A 218 -4.09 -44.98 -17.66
CA ASP A 218 -5.54 -45.14 -18.00
C ASP A 218 -6.44 -44.15 -17.26
N ARG A 219 -5.88 -43.41 -16.25
CA ARG A 219 -6.66 -42.49 -15.42
C ARG A 219 -6.77 -41.15 -16.09
N ASP A 220 -7.97 -40.56 -16.00
CA ASP A 220 -8.24 -39.21 -16.46
C ASP A 220 -7.54 -38.16 -15.56
N LEU A 221 -6.93 -37.16 -16.15
CA LEU A 221 -6.35 -36.03 -15.43
C LEU A 221 -7.43 -35.00 -15.10
N VAL A 222 -7.81 -34.91 -13.84
CA VAL A 222 -8.72 -33.88 -13.33
C VAL A 222 -7.90 -32.63 -12.99
N ILE A 223 -8.24 -31.50 -13.62
CA ILE A 223 -7.48 -30.24 -13.51
C ILE A 223 -7.86 -29.41 -12.28
N ASN A 224 -9.11 -29.52 -11.83
CA ASN A 224 -9.69 -28.65 -10.83
C ASN A 224 -10.01 -29.34 -9.51
N SER A 225 -10.15 -28.52 -8.45
CA SER A 225 -10.71 -28.92 -7.15
C SER A 225 -12.16 -28.47 -7.07
N THR A 226 -13.09 -29.42 -6.92
CA THR A 226 -14.53 -29.12 -6.96
C THR A 226 -15.11 -28.60 -5.64
N GLU A 227 -14.36 -28.72 -4.54
CA GLU A 227 -14.75 -28.30 -3.19
C GLU A 227 -13.63 -27.45 -2.56
N PRO A 228 -13.41 -26.24 -3.06
CA PRO A 228 -12.36 -25.39 -2.52
C PRO A 228 -12.64 -24.99 -1.06
N GLN A 229 -11.57 -24.77 -0.28
CA GLN A 229 -11.69 -24.60 1.17
C GLN A 229 -12.58 -23.43 1.58
N TRP A 230 -12.65 -22.35 0.81
CA TRP A 230 -13.49 -21.20 1.14
C TRP A 230 -15.01 -21.43 1.01
N THR A 231 -15.43 -22.53 0.39
CA THR A 231 -16.85 -22.90 0.30
C THR A 231 -17.34 -23.69 1.51
N LYS A 232 -16.40 -24.20 2.34
CA LYS A 232 -16.70 -24.92 3.57
C LYS A 232 -16.98 -23.95 4.71
N LYS A 233 -17.64 -24.43 5.77
CA LYS A 233 -17.81 -23.59 6.97
C LYS A 233 -16.51 -23.51 7.74
N PRO A 234 -16.21 -22.36 8.39
CA PRO A 234 -15.00 -22.22 9.21
C PRO A 234 -14.86 -23.31 10.29
N SER A 235 -15.97 -23.82 10.83
CA SER A 235 -15.98 -24.88 11.84
C SER A 235 -15.61 -26.28 11.31
N GLU A 236 -15.54 -26.45 10.01
CA GLU A 236 -15.19 -27.72 9.33
C GLU A 236 -13.70 -27.78 8.96
N LEU A 237 -12.96 -26.68 9.16
CA LEU A 237 -11.57 -26.52 8.77
C LEU A 237 -10.64 -26.41 9.99
N THR A 238 -9.50 -27.04 9.89
CA THR A 238 -8.38 -26.92 10.84
C THR A 238 -7.36 -25.87 10.36
N ASP A 239 -6.47 -25.44 11.23
CA ASP A 239 -5.39 -24.52 10.87
C ASP A 239 -4.51 -25.09 9.75
N GLU A 240 -4.26 -26.42 9.76
CA GLU A 240 -3.48 -27.07 8.71
C GLU A 240 -4.21 -27.04 7.34
N ASP A 241 -5.53 -27.11 7.32
CA ASP A 241 -6.31 -26.99 6.07
C ASP A 241 -6.13 -25.59 5.46
N TYR A 242 -6.12 -24.54 6.30
CA TYR A 242 -5.86 -23.16 5.85
C TYR A 242 -4.43 -22.99 5.33
N LEU A 243 -3.45 -23.56 6.02
CA LEU A 243 -2.05 -23.49 5.61
C LEU A 243 -1.79 -24.29 4.33
N ALA A 244 -2.37 -25.49 4.22
CA ALA A 244 -2.26 -26.32 3.03
C ALA A 244 -2.86 -25.61 1.81
N PHE A 245 -4.01 -24.96 1.98
CA PHE A 245 -4.64 -24.19 0.93
C PHE A 245 -3.82 -22.95 0.54
N TYR A 246 -3.22 -22.26 1.51
CA TYR A 246 -2.32 -21.14 1.22
C TYR A 246 -1.10 -21.59 0.39
N ARG A 247 -0.45 -22.67 0.78
CA ARG A 247 0.70 -23.25 0.05
C ARG A 247 0.32 -23.74 -1.34
N GLU A 248 -0.91 -24.17 -1.53
CA GLU A 248 -1.46 -24.52 -2.83
C GLU A 248 -1.62 -23.28 -3.73
N LEU A 249 -2.16 -22.17 -3.19
CA LEU A 249 -2.35 -20.93 -3.93
C LEU A 249 -1.03 -20.22 -4.25
N TYR A 250 -0.09 -20.23 -3.30
CA TYR A 250 1.15 -19.47 -3.32
C TYR A 250 2.38 -20.37 -3.06
N PRO A 251 2.69 -21.30 -3.97
CA PRO A 251 3.81 -22.21 -3.79
C PRO A 251 5.12 -21.45 -3.73
N GLY A 252 5.90 -21.72 -2.68
CA GLY A 252 7.21 -21.11 -2.43
C GLY A 252 7.19 -19.83 -1.59
N ASP A 253 6.03 -19.34 -1.18
CA ASP A 253 5.92 -18.26 -0.21
C ASP A 253 6.06 -18.82 1.23
N ASP A 254 6.49 -17.97 2.19
CA ASP A 254 6.47 -18.32 3.61
C ASP A 254 5.04 -18.45 4.11
N ASP A 255 4.80 -19.24 5.13
CA ASP A 255 3.48 -19.38 5.74
C ASP A 255 2.94 -18.01 6.22
N PRO A 256 1.63 -17.78 6.09
CA PRO A 256 1.01 -16.51 6.47
C PRO A 256 1.01 -16.33 7.99
N LEU A 257 0.97 -15.10 8.46
CA LEU A 257 0.91 -14.75 9.88
C LEU A 257 -0.42 -15.19 10.52
N PHE A 258 -1.50 -15.05 9.80
CA PHE A 258 -2.87 -15.47 10.13
C PHE A 258 -3.79 -15.30 8.91
N TRP A 259 -5.05 -15.71 9.07
CA TRP A 259 -6.07 -15.64 8.02
C TRP A 259 -7.43 -15.22 8.56
N ILE A 260 -8.26 -14.81 7.62
CA ILE A 260 -9.67 -14.45 7.86
C ILE A 260 -10.52 -15.26 6.89
N HIS A 261 -11.43 -16.06 7.41
CA HIS A 261 -12.42 -16.77 6.60
C HIS A 261 -13.69 -15.91 6.52
N LEU A 262 -14.05 -15.51 5.31
CA LEU A 262 -15.27 -14.78 4.99
C LEU A 262 -16.38 -15.80 4.66
N ASN A 263 -17.51 -15.69 5.33
CA ASN A 263 -18.67 -16.51 5.05
C ASN A 263 -19.94 -15.71 5.41
N VAL A 264 -20.60 -15.17 4.39
CA VAL A 264 -21.74 -14.25 4.50
C VAL A 264 -22.79 -14.62 3.49
N ASP A 265 -24.02 -14.77 3.92
CA ASP A 265 -25.16 -15.10 3.06
C ASP A 265 -26.16 -13.93 2.90
N TYR A 266 -26.09 -12.92 3.79
CA TYR A 266 -26.99 -11.77 3.80
C TYR A 266 -26.27 -10.52 4.35
N PRO A 267 -26.47 -9.32 3.77
CA PRO A 267 -27.36 -8.91 2.67
C PRO A 267 -26.79 -9.17 1.26
N PHE A 268 -25.68 -9.83 1.15
CA PHE A 268 -25.01 -10.28 -0.09
C PHE A 268 -24.30 -11.59 0.20
N THR A 269 -24.06 -12.38 -0.82
CA THR A 269 -23.29 -13.61 -0.74
C THR A 269 -21.81 -13.29 -0.91
N LEU A 270 -20.99 -13.61 0.10
CA LEU A 270 -19.55 -13.40 0.08
C LEU A 270 -18.86 -14.52 0.83
N THR A 271 -18.04 -15.27 0.14
CA THR A 271 -17.16 -16.28 0.73
C THR A 271 -15.71 -15.98 0.36
N GLY A 272 -14.77 -16.55 1.10
CA GLY A 272 -13.35 -16.33 0.79
C GLY A 272 -12.44 -16.59 1.98
N ILE A 273 -11.15 -16.68 1.71
CA ILE A 273 -10.11 -16.74 2.73
C ILE A 273 -9.06 -15.71 2.37
N LEU A 274 -8.87 -14.74 3.26
CA LEU A 274 -7.84 -13.72 3.15
C LEU A 274 -6.69 -14.05 4.08
N TYR A 275 -5.46 -13.97 3.58
CA TYR A 275 -4.24 -14.25 4.30
C TYR A 275 -3.40 -13.01 4.46
N PHE A 276 -2.76 -12.88 5.64
CA PHE A 276 -1.76 -11.86 5.92
C PHE A 276 -0.37 -12.46 5.70
N PRO A 277 0.30 -12.15 4.59
CA PRO A 277 1.65 -12.63 4.32
C PRO A 277 2.67 -11.89 5.19
N LYS A 278 3.83 -12.48 5.41
CA LYS A 278 5.00 -11.76 5.93
C LYS A 278 5.51 -10.79 4.87
N ILE A 279 5.49 -9.51 5.19
CA ILE A 279 6.00 -8.46 4.30
C ILE A 279 7.49 -8.29 4.60
N LYS A 280 8.35 -8.96 3.83
CA LYS A 280 9.81 -8.73 3.89
C LYS A 280 10.10 -7.34 3.27
N SER A 281 10.95 -6.58 3.96
CA SER A 281 11.35 -5.22 3.57
C SER A 281 11.79 -5.16 2.11
N ASN A 282 11.00 -4.66 1.26
CA ASN A 282 11.14 -4.02 -0.05
C ASN A 282 9.83 -4.25 -0.77
N PHE A 283 9.17 -3.19 -1.15
CA PHE A 283 7.93 -3.19 -1.92
C PHE A 283 8.08 -4.04 -3.18
N ASP A 284 7.81 -5.31 -3.06
CA ASP A 284 7.65 -6.20 -4.21
C ASP A 284 6.22 -5.99 -4.73
N ILE A 285 6.08 -4.92 -5.53
CA ILE A 285 4.82 -4.48 -6.15
C ILE A 285 4.23 -5.57 -7.08
N ASN A 286 5.01 -6.58 -7.43
CA ASN A 286 4.62 -7.72 -8.27
C ASN A 286 4.15 -8.96 -7.50
N ARG A 287 3.76 -8.84 -6.23
CA ARG A 287 3.28 -9.99 -5.46
C ARG A 287 1.92 -10.50 -5.93
N LYS A 288 1.77 -11.81 -5.86
CA LYS A 288 0.52 -12.55 -6.04
C LYS A 288 -0.56 -11.90 -5.16
N ARG A 289 -1.65 -11.47 -5.79
CA ARG A 289 -2.69 -10.65 -5.19
C ARG A 289 -3.86 -11.52 -4.71
N ILE A 290 -4.86 -10.89 -4.10
CA ILE A 290 -6.15 -11.50 -3.87
C ILE A 290 -6.77 -11.88 -5.23
N GLN A 291 -7.23 -13.11 -5.34
CA GLN A 291 -7.92 -13.62 -6.52
C GLN A 291 -9.43 -13.48 -6.34
N LEU A 292 -10.09 -12.85 -7.30
CA LEU A 292 -11.54 -12.68 -7.31
C LEU A 292 -12.18 -13.78 -8.14
N TYR A 293 -13.17 -14.40 -7.53
CA TYR A 293 -14.06 -15.41 -8.15
C TYR A 293 -15.52 -14.94 -8.13
N SER A 294 -16.31 -15.45 -9.04
CA SER A 294 -17.76 -15.35 -9.01
C SER A 294 -18.32 -16.74 -9.30
N ASN A 295 -19.01 -17.32 -8.32
CA ASN A 295 -19.47 -18.72 -8.38
C ASN A 295 -18.33 -19.69 -8.73
N GLN A 296 -17.17 -19.56 -8.06
CA GLN A 296 -15.98 -20.40 -8.24
C GLN A 296 -15.28 -20.24 -9.63
N VAL A 297 -15.75 -19.32 -10.47
CA VAL A 297 -15.08 -18.96 -11.72
C VAL A 297 -14.11 -17.82 -11.50
N PHE A 298 -12.88 -17.97 -11.92
CA PHE A 298 -11.89 -16.92 -11.83
C PHE A 298 -12.29 -15.69 -12.68
N VAL A 299 -12.28 -14.53 -12.05
CA VAL A 299 -12.59 -13.24 -12.68
C VAL A 299 -11.31 -12.46 -12.95
N THR A 300 -10.57 -12.13 -11.91
CA THR A 300 -9.36 -11.30 -11.98
C THR A 300 -8.51 -11.45 -10.71
N ASP A 301 -7.26 -11.13 -10.81
CA ASP A 301 -6.34 -10.94 -9.67
C ASP A 301 -6.14 -9.45 -9.31
N SER A 302 -6.83 -8.55 -10.00
CA SER A 302 -6.89 -7.12 -9.67
C SER A 302 -8.22 -6.82 -8.98
N VAL A 303 -8.17 -6.64 -7.66
CA VAL A 303 -9.36 -6.37 -6.82
C VAL A 303 -9.55 -4.89 -6.52
N GLU A 304 -9.01 -4.01 -7.37
CA GLU A 304 -9.18 -2.56 -7.26
C GLU A 304 -10.67 -2.20 -7.22
N GLY A 305 -11.06 -1.42 -6.22
CA GLY A 305 -12.45 -1.02 -5.99
C GLY A 305 -13.32 -2.05 -5.25
N VAL A 306 -12.93 -3.33 -5.17
CA VAL A 306 -13.63 -4.36 -4.36
C VAL A 306 -13.15 -4.34 -2.93
N VAL A 307 -11.85 -4.20 -2.72
CA VAL A 307 -11.25 -4.04 -1.39
C VAL A 307 -10.59 -2.66 -1.29
N PRO A 308 -10.48 -2.07 -0.09
CA PRO A 308 -9.68 -0.88 0.12
C PRO A 308 -8.22 -1.07 -0.32
N GLU A 309 -7.57 0.01 -0.70
CA GLU A 309 -6.21 -0.02 -1.26
C GLU A 309 -5.19 -0.70 -0.33
N PHE A 310 -5.26 -0.45 0.97
CA PHE A 310 -4.36 -1.08 1.94
C PHE A 310 -4.51 -2.61 2.00
N MET A 311 -5.66 -3.17 1.63
CA MET A 311 -5.87 -4.62 1.58
C MET A 311 -5.26 -5.28 0.34
N THR A 312 -4.76 -4.52 -0.63
CA THR A 312 -3.99 -5.06 -1.76
C THR A 312 -2.66 -5.70 -1.32
N LEU A 313 -2.23 -5.43 -0.09
CA LEU A 313 -1.09 -6.11 0.54
C LEU A 313 -1.40 -7.54 1.02
N MET A 314 -2.69 -7.91 1.08
CA MET A 314 -3.14 -9.26 1.44
C MET A 314 -3.10 -10.19 0.24
N GLN A 315 -3.19 -11.48 0.54
CA GLN A 315 -3.30 -12.58 -0.42
C GLN A 315 -4.59 -13.37 -0.13
N GLY A 316 -4.99 -14.25 -1.04
CA GLY A 316 -6.13 -15.13 -0.81
C GLY A 316 -7.16 -15.12 -1.93
N VAL A 317 -8.39 -15.45 -1.56
CA VAL A 317 -9.52 -15.60 -2.47
C VAL A 317 -10.72 -14.87 -1.92
N ILE A 318 -11.43 -14.18 -2.80
CA ILE A 318 -12.78 -13.64 -2.58
C ILE A 318 -13.69 -14.22 -3.66
N ASP A 319 -14.84 -14.75 -3.27
CA ASP A 319 -15.86 -15.27 -4.17
C ASP A 319 -17.22 -14.64 -3.84
N SER A 320 -17.82 -13.96 -4.80
CA SER A 320 -19.14 -13.33 -4.64
C SER A 320 -19.86 -13.21 -5.97
N PRO A 321 -21.07 -13.77 -6.09
CA PRO A 321 -21.94 -13.58 -7.25
C PRO A 321 -22.54 -12.17 -7.34
N ASP A 322 -22.57 -11.44 -6.23
CA ASP A 322 -23.19 -10.10 -6.13
C ASP A 322 -22.28 -8.96 -6.59
N ILE A 323 -21.03 -9.28 -6.95
CA ILE A 323 -20.12 -8.29 -7.55
C ILE A 323 -20.48 -8.10 -9.01
N PRO A 324 -20.92 -6.88 -9.42
CA PRO A 324 -21.31 -6.63 -10.80
C PRO A 324 -20.10 -6.69 -11.73
N LEU A 325 -20.15 -7.64 -12.66
CA LEU A 325 -19.11 -7.85 -13.66
C LEU A 325 -19.56 -7.25 -15.00
N ASN A 326 -18.60 -6.80 -15.80
CA ASN A 326 -18.88 -6.49 -17.20
C ASN A 326 -19.14 -7.78 -18.02
N VAL A 327 -19.52 -7.61 -19.28
CA VAL A 327 -19.84 -8.74 -20.16
C VAL A 327 -18.67 -9.72 -20.32
N SER A 328 -17.43 -9.20 -20.37
CA SER A 328 -16.20 -10.02 -20.44
C SER A 328 -15.75 -10.57 -19.09
N ARG A 329 -16.43 -10.26 -17.99
CA ARG A 329 -16.03 -10.58 -16.60
C ARG A 329 -14.59 -10.17 -16.25
N SER A 330 -13.95 -9.33 -17.05
CA SER A 330 -12.56 -8.92 -16.87
C SER A 330 -12.42 -7.63 -16.09
N TYR A 331 -13.50 -6.86 -15.94
CA TYR A 331 -13.52 -5.57 -15.25
C TYR A 331 -14.72 -5.45 -14.33
N LEU A 332 -14.49 -4.80 -13.20
CA LEU A 332 -15.52 -4.51 -12.20
C LEU A 332 -16.25 -3.21 -12.56
N GLN A 333 -17.55 -3.20 -12.38
CA GLN A 333 -18.32 -1.96 -12.45
C GLN A 333 -18.35 -1.31 -11.08
N ALA A 334 -17.98 -0.01 -10.99
CA ALA A 334 -18.09 0.75 -9.76
C ALA A 334 -19.57 0.90 -9.37
N ASP A 335 -20.02 0.11 -8.39
CA ASP A 335 -21.40 0.11 -7.94
C ASP A 335 -21.51 0.26 -6.41
N THR A 336 -22.71 0.59 -5.97
CA THR A 336 -23.09 0.68 -4.55
C THR A 336 -22.93 -0.67 -3.82
N ALA A 337 -23.13 -1.79 -4.52
CA ALA A 337 -22.92 -3.13 -3.99
C ALA A 337 -21.45 -3.38 -3.63
N VAL A 338 -20.52 -3.03 -4.51
CA VAL A 338 -19.08 -3.15 -4.29
C VAL A 338 -18.63 -2.37 -3.06
N LYS A 339 -19.13 -1.12 -2.88
CA LYS A 339 -18.81 -0.31 -1.69
C LYS A 339 -19.31 -0.95 -0.39
N LYS A 340 -20.48 -1.62 -0.40
CA LYS A 340 -21.00 -2.34 0.77
C LYS A 340 -20.14 -3.56 1.10
N ILE A 341 -19.75 -4.33 0.09
CA ILE A 341 -18.86 -5.50 0.24
C ILE A 341 -17.50 -5.04 0.79
N SER A 342 -16.90 -4.01 0.19
CA SER A 342 -15.65 -3.41 0.65
C SER A 342 -15.71 -2.98 2.12
N GLY A 343 -16.74 -2.24 2.50
CA GLY A 343 -16.92 -1.80 3.90
C GLY A 343 -17.15 -2.97 4.87
N TYR A 344 -17.80 -4.03 4.44
CA TYR A 344 -17.96 -5.23 5.24
C TYR A 344 -16.63 -5.97 5.45
N ILE A 345 -15.85 -6.16 4.39
CA ILE A 345 -14.52 -6.79 4.47
C ILE A 345 -13.63 -5.98 5.42
N THR A 346 -13.59 -4.64 5.28
CA THR A 346 -12.86 -3.74 6.18
C THR A 346 -13.22 -3.99 7.64
N LYS A 347 -14.52 -4.04 7.95
CA LYS A 347 -15.00 -4.28 9.31
C LYS A 347 -14.60 -5.67 9.82
N LYS A 348 -14.66 -6.70 8.98
CA LYS A 348 -14.27 -8.06 9.38
C LYS A 348 -12.77 -8.17 9.64
N VAL A 349 -11.95 -7.53 8.80
CA VAL A 349 -10.49 -7.45 9.00
C VAL A 349 -10.17 -6.75 10.32
N ALA A 350 -10.76 -5.58 10.58
CA ALA A 350 -10.54 -4.85 11.82
C ALA A 350 -11.00 -5.66 13.05
N SER A 351 -12.17 -6.33 12.96
CA SER A 351 -12.67 -7.18 14.06
C SER A 351 -11.73 -8.36 14.32
N ARG A 352 -11.19 -9.00 13.27
CA ARG A 352 -10.27 -10.12 13.43
C ARG A 352 -8.94 -9.71 14.07
N LEU A 353 -8.41 -8.54 13.71
CA LEU A 353 -7.22 -7.99 14.34
C LEU A 353 -7.44 -7.68 15.84
N ASP A 354 -8.60 -7.09 16.19
CA ASP A 354 -8.99 -6.85 17.58
C ASP A 354 -9.17 -8.16 18.37
N GLU A 355 -9.77 -9.19 17.79
CA GLU A 355 -9.88 -10.54 18.37
C GLU A 355 -8.50 -11.16 18.65
N LEU A 356 -7.59 -11.13 17.67
CA LEU A 356 -6.24 -11.64 17.82
C LEU A 356 -5.47 -10.92 18.93
N PHE A 357 -5.58 -9.59 18.97
CA PHE A 357 -4.96 -8.76 19.99
C PHE A 357 -5.48 -9.12 21.41
N ARG A 358 -6.79 -9.30 21.56
CA ARG A 358 -7.41 -9.63 22.86
C ARG A 358 -7.19 -11.08 23.29
N ALA A 359 -7.11 -12.01 22.33
CA ALA A 359 -6.94 -13.43 22.62
C ALA A 359 -5.53 -13.74 23.16
N ASP A 360 -4.49 -13.19 22.52
CA ASP A 360 -3.10 -13.36 22.93
C ASP A 360 -2.28 -12.13 22.53
N ARG A 361 -2.20 -11.16 23.45
CA ARG A 361 -1.45 -9.92 23.23
C ARG A 361 0.04 -10.20 22.95
N ALA A 362 0.65 -11.14 23.68
CA ALA A 362 2.08 -11.41 23.54
C ALA A 362 2.40 -12.01 22.17
N GLU A 363 1.52 -12.86 21.63
CA GLU A 363 1.67 -13.40 20.28
C GLU A 363 1.39 -12.33 19.20
N PHE A 364 0.48 -11.39 19.46
CA PHE A 364 0.22 -10.26 18.57
C PHE A 364 1.42 -9.31 18.51
N GLU A 365 2.06 -9.01 19.66
CA GLU A 365 3.28 -8.19 19.73
C GLU A 365 4.42 -8.78 18.92
N LYS A 366 4.62 -10.11 18.95
CA LYS A 366 5.64 -10.80 18.12
C LYS A 366 5.42 -10.63 16.61
N LYS A 367 4.17 -10.46 16.20
CA LYS A 367 3.79 -10.28 14.79
C LYS A 367 3.70 -8.80 14.40
N TRP A 368 3.81 -7.88 15.37
CA TRP A 368 3.57 -6.47 15.15
C TRP A 368 4.43 -5.84 14.07
N ASP A 369 5.72 -6.12 14.08
CA ASP A 369 6.65 -5.54 13.11
C ASP A 369 6.32 -5.97 11.65
N ASP A 370 5.74 -7.16 11.46
CA ASP A 370 5.32 -7.68 10.17
C ASP A 370 3.95 -7.10 9.70
N ILE A 371 3.03 -6.79 10.64
CA ILE A 371 1.67 -6.32 10.32
C ILE A 371 1.52 -4.80 10.43
N ARG A 372 2.44 -4.10 11.08
CA ARG A 372 2.39 -2.66 11.33
C ARG A 372 2.14 -1.84 10.07
N ILE A 373 2.87 -2.14 8.98
CA ILE A 373 2.74 -1.39 7.73
C ILE A 373 1.32 -1.47 7.16
N PHE A 374 0.69 -2.65 7.25
CA PHE A 374 -0.70 -2.86 6.84
C PHE A 374 -1.67 -2.03 7.67
N ILE A 375 -1.50 -2.05 9.01
CA ILE A 375 -2.36 -1.30 9.93
C ILE A 375 -2.20 0.20 9.71
N VAL A 376 -0.96 0.70 9.66
CA VAL A 376 -0.67 2.11 9.45
C VAL A 376 -1.20 2.59 8.09
N TYR A 377 -1.01 1.81 7.02
CA TYR A 377 -1.55 2.16 5.71
C TYR A 377 -3.08 2.21 5.70
N GLY A 378 -3.72 1.25 6.35
CA GLY A 378 -5.17 1.25 6.54
C GLY A 378 -5.67 2.46 7.32
N MET A 379 -4.99 2.83 8.40
CA MET A 379 -5.33 4.01 9.21
C MET A 379 -5.18 5.32 8.42
N LEU A 380 -4.23 5.39 7.51
CA LEU A 380 -4.00 6.58 6.67
C LEU A 380 -5.00 6.72 5.53
N THR A 381 -5.57 5.62 5.04
CA THR A 381 -6.41 5.59 3.83
C THR A 381 -7.89 5.35 4.07
N ASP A 382 -8.28 4.78 5.23
CA ASP A 382 -9.67 4.49 5.59
C ASP A 382 -9.97 4.95 7.03
N GLU A 383 -10.82 5.98 7.16
CA GLU A 383 -11.16 6.57 8.46
C GLU A 383 -11.88 5.58 9.39
N LYS A 384 -12.76 4.72 8.86
CA LYS A 384 -13.49 3.71 9.66
C LYS A 384 -12.55 2.64 10.18
N PHE A 385 -11.59 2.24 9.34
CA PHE A 385 -10.55 1.32 9.77
C PHE A 385 -9.66 1.99 10.82
N CYS A 386 -9.29 3.25 10.65
CA CYS A 386 -8.51 4.02 11.62
C CYS A 386 -9.15 4.00 13.00
N ASP A 387 -10.45 4.35 13.10
CA ASP A 387 -11.16 4.38 14.37
C ASP A 387 -11.26 2.99 15.03
N ALA A 388 -11.37 1.95 14.23
CA ALA A 388 -11.35 0.57 14.73
C ALA A 388 -9.96 0.14 15.18
N ALA A 389 -8.91 0.52 14.44
CA ALA A 389 -7.53 0.12 14.65
C ALA A 389 -6.93 0.71 15.94
N LEU A 390 -7.41 1.84 16.42
CA LEU A 390 -6.98 2.44 17.70
C LEU A 390 -7.10 1.47 18.88
N LYS A 391 -7.97 0.44 18.81
CA LYS A 391 -8.19 -0.56 19.86
C LYS A 391 -7.07 -1.59 19.98
N PHE A 392 -6.34 -1.83 18.88
CA PHE A 392 -5.28 -2.82 18.79
C PHE A 392 -3.97 -2.22 18.22
N LEU A 393 -3.94 -0.91 18.03
CA LEU A 393 -2.73 -0.20 17.67
C LEU A 393 -1.69 -0.36 18.76
N LEU A 394 -0.45 -0.70 18.37
CA LEU A 394 0.68 -0.71 19.28
C LEU A 394 1.69 0.38 18.89
N LEU A 395 2.17 1.07 19.90
CA LEU A 395 3.30 1.99 19.84
C LEU A 395 4.51 1.26 20.42
N LYS A 396 5.60 1.19 19.67
CA LYS A 396 6.84 0.54 20.10
C LYS A 396 7.83 1.60 20.54
N ASP A 397 8.49 1.42 21.69
CA ASP A 397 9.55 2.30 22.13
C ASP A 397 10.94 1.84 21.63
N THR A 398 11.95 2.66 21.87
CA THR A 398 13.35 2.37 21.47
C THR A 398 14.00 1.24 22.28
N GLU A 399 13.37 0.79 23.36
CA GLU A 399 13.79 -0.35 24.17
C GLU A 399 13.12 -1.67 23.74
N GLY A 400 12.16 -1.59 22.82
CA GLY A 400 11.43 -2.73 22.26
C GLY A 400 10.16 -3.12 23.00
N HIS A 401 9.65 -2.27 23.90
CA HIS A 401 8.38 -2.49 24.57
C HIS A 401 7.22 -1.98 23.71
N TYR A 402 6.05 -2.61 23.87
CA TYR A 402 4.85 -2.29 23.11
C TYR A 402 3.74 -1.78 24.06
N TYR A 403 3.08 -0.74 23.61
CA TYR A 403 2.01 -0.08 24.37
C TYR A 403 0.81 0.21 23.48
N THR A 404 -0.40 0.08 24.02
CA THR A 404 -1.55 0.74 23.39
C THR A 404 -1.41 2.25 23.53
N PRO A 405 -2.12 3.08 22.74
CA PRO A 405 -2.09 4.53 22.90
C PRO A 405 -2.45 5.01 24.31
N GLU A 406 -3.40 4.36 24.97
CA GLU A 406 -3.83 4.68 26.31
C GLU A 406 -2.76 4.34 27.37
N GLU A 407 -2.13 3.16 27.24
CA GLU A 407 -1.02 2.74 28.10
C GLU A 407 0.17 3.67 27.96
N TYR A 408 0.52 4.03 26.71
CA TYR A 408 1.65 4.93 26.43
C TYR A 408 1.40 6.33 27.00
N ARG A 409 0.19 6.87 26.79
CA ARG A 409 -0.20 8.15 27.41
C ARG A 409 -0.04 8.12 28.92
N THR A 410 -0.58 7.09 29.56
CA THR A 410 -0.47 6.92 31.03
C THR A 410 0.98 6.86 31.50
N LEU A 411 1.85 6.20 30.73
CA LEU A 411 3.27 6.09 31.04
C LEU A 411 3.99 7.44 31.00
N VAL A 412 3.74 8.23 29.95
CA VAL A 412 4.57 9.42 29.67
C VAL A 412 3.98 10.73 30.21
N GLU A 413 2.68 10.82 30.43
CA GLU A 413 1.98 12.04 30.85
C GLU A 413 2.58 12.71 32.11
N PRO A 414 3.02 11.98 33.17
CA PRO A 414 3.57 12.60 34.36
C PRO A 414 4.85 13.38 34.11
N GLU A 415 5.73 12.91 33.21
CA GLU A 415 7.04 13.52 32.96
C GLU A 415 7.10 14.29 31.64
N GLN A 416 6.25 13.95 30.67
CA GLN A 416 6.31 14.49 29.30
C GLN A 416 5.12 15.42 28.98
N THR A 417 4.55 16.09 29.98
CA THR A 417 3.57 17.15 29.76
C THR A 417 4.26 18.52 29.75
N ASN A 418 4.00 19.31 28.67
CA ASN A 418 4.56 20.64 28.51
C ASN A 418 3.78 21.71 29.32
N ALA A 419 4.28 22.93 29.36
CA ALA A 419 3.66 24.06 30.08
C ALA A 419 2.27 24.43 29.54
N GLU A 420 1.94 24.05 28.32
CA GLU A 420 0.66 24.31 27.65
C GLU A 420 -0.38 23.20 27.96
N GLY A 421 0.04 22.15 28.68
CA GLY A 421 -0.81 21.03 29.04
C GLY A 421 -0.91 19.92 27.98
N ASN A 422 -0.08 19.96 26.94
CA ASN A 422 0.00 18.91 25.95
C ASN A 422 0.99 17.83 26.37
N VAL A 423 0.63 16.56 26.16
CA VAL A 423 1.52 15.42 26.37
C VAL A 423 2.42 15.28 25.14
N VAL A 424 3.73 15.28 25.35
CA VAL A 424 4.72 15.21 24.28
C VAL A 424 5.17 13.77 24.11
N TYR A 425 4.86 13.17 22.96
CA TYR A 425 5.41 11.88 22.55
C TYR A 425 6.70 12.09 21.81
N LEU A 426 7.81 11.78 22.49
CA LEU A 426 9.13 11.81 21.84
C LEU A 426 9.25 10.59 20.92
N TYR A 427 9.88 10.77 19.76
CA TYR A 427 10.14 9.68 18.83
C TYR A 427 11.49 9.74 18.15
N ALA A 428 12.00 8.59 17.75
CA ALA A 428 13.20 8.41 16.94
C ALA A 428 12.85 7.67 15.65
N THR A 429 13.54 7.99 14.56
CA THR A 429 13.40 7.36 13.24
C THR A 429 14.60 6.48 12.88
N ASP A 430 15.74 6.72 13.50
CA ASP A 430 16.97 5.94 13.37
C ASP A 430 17.66 5.85 14.74
N PRO A 431 17.48 4.72 15.46
CA PRO A 431 18.05 4.59 16.80
C PRO A 431 19.58 4.65 16.84
N THR A 432 20.26 4.31 15.74
CA THR A 432 21.71 4.35 15.66
C THR A 432 22.20 5.77 15.47
N ALA A 433 21.65 6.49 14.51
CA ALA A 433 22.04 7.88 14.23
C ALA A 433 21.62 8.83 15.37
N GLN A 434 20.49 8.54 16.03
CA GLN A 434 19.92 9.37 17.10
C GLN A 434 20.26 8.86 18.51
N TYR A 435 21.18 7.91 18.63
CA TYR A 435 21.51 7.23 19.89
C TYR A 435 21.76 8.19 21.06
N LYS A 436 22.59 9.21 20.87
CA LYS A 436 22.92 10.18 21.93
C LYS A 436 21.72 10.97 22.44
N TYR A 437 20.78 11.32 21.56
CA TYR A 437 19.58 12.05 21.92
C TYR A 437 18.58 11.16 22.68
N ILE A 438 18.47 9.89 22.26
CA ILE A 438 17.70 8.88 22.97
C ILE A 438 18.25 8.68 24.39
N GLN A 439 19.59 8.53 24.52
CA GLN A 439 20.21 8.39 25.83
C GLN A 439 20.00 9.61 26.73
N ALA A 440 20.07 10.82 26.17
CA ALA A 440 19.81 12.04 26.92
C ALA A 440 18.36 12.13 27.40
N ALA A 441 17.40 11.71 26.55
CA ALA A 441 15.98 11.64 26.91
C ALA A 441 15.71 10.60 28.01
N ASN A 442 16.25 9.38 27.85
CA ASN A 442 16.12 8.29 28.84
C ASN A 442 16.74 8.68 30.19
N ALA A 443 17.89 9.41 30.20
CA ALA A 443 18.51 9.90 31.43
C ALA A 443 17.63 10.92 32.19
N LYS A 444 16.70 11.58 31.51
CA LYS A 444 15.67 12.46 32.10
C LYS A 444 14.40 11.71 32.53
N GLY A 445 14.33 10.41 32.32
CA GLY A 445 13.15 9.61 32.58
C GLY A 445 12.07 9.72 31.49
N TYR A 446 12.43 10.26 30.32
CA TYR A 446 11.54 10.32 29.17
C TYR A 446 11.57 9.01 28.40
N ASN A 447 10.41 8.58 27.86
CA ASN A 447 10.32 7.44 26.95
C ASN A 447 10.30 7.95 25.51
N VAL A 448 10.92 7.20 24.60
CA VAL A 448 11.06 7.57 23.18
C VAL A 448 10.48 6.46 22.31
N LEU A 449 9.48 6.78 21.49
CA LEU A 449 8.91 5.86 20.49
C LEU A 449 9.87 5.61 19.34
N LEU A 450 9.78 4.43 18.74
CA LEU A 450 10.47 4.08 17.51
C LEU A 450 9.48 4.18 16.33
N LEU A 451 9.67 5.17 15.48
CA LEU A 451 8.90 5.42 14.26
C LEU A 451 9.84 5.39 13.05
N ASP A 452 10.31 4.19 12.69
CA ASP A 452 11.31 3.93 11.65
C ASP A 452 10.72 3.39 10.33
N GLY A 453 9.39 3.35 10.24
CA GLY A 453 8.65 2.87 9.07
C GLY A 453 8.53 3.93 7.97
N GLN A 454 8.40 3.47 6.72
CA GLN A 454 8.26 4.36 5.55
C GLN A 454 7.02 5.27 5.58
N LEU A 455 5.95 4.84 6.26
CA LEU A 455 4.70 5.60 6.38
C LEU A 455 4.65 6.50 7.63
N ASP A 456 5.66 6.43 8.49
CA ASP A 456 5.59 7.04 9.81
C ASP A 456 5.57 8.57 9.78
N GLN A 457 6.10 9.20 8.74
CA GLN A 457 5.96 10.66 8.58
C GLN A 457 4.48 11.08 8.46
N HIS A 458 3.70 10.34 7.68
CA HIS A 458 2.25 10.57 7.57
C HIS A 458 1.50 10.12 8.83
N PHE A 459 1.99 9.05 9.45
CA PHE A 459 1.41 8.50 10.66
C PHE A 459 1.55 9.43 11.85
N VAL A 460 2.68 10.12 12.02
CA VAL A 460 2.87 11.17 13.03
C VAL A 460 1.76 12.22 12.93
N GLY A 461 1.52 12.76 11.74
CA GLY A 461 0.46 13.75 11.53
C GLY A 461 -0.97 13.18 11.75
N LEU A 462 -1.19 11.88 11.54
CA LEU A 462 -2.44 11.21 11.87
C LEU A 462 -2.63 11.11 13.39
N LEU A 463 -1.61 10.69 14.13
CA LEU A 463 -1.65 10.55 15.58
C LEU A 463 -1.91 11.90 16.26
N GLU A 464 -1.25 12.99 15.83
CA GLU A 464 -1.49 14.35 16.33
C GLU A 464 -2.95 14.82 16.13
N ARG A 465 -3.59 14.41 15.03
CA ARG A 465 -5.01 14.72 14.80
C ARG A 465 -5.99 13.85 15.61
N LYS A 466 -5.61 12.60 15.90
CA LYS A 466 -6.47 11.64 16.59
C LYS A 466 -6.33 11.70 18.11
N PHE A 467 -5.19 12.15 18.62
CA PHE A 467 -4.94 12.25 20.06
C PHE A 467 -5.03 13.71 20.51
N GLU A 468 -6.09 14.02 21.24
CA GLU A 468 -6.28 15.35 21.80
C GLU A 468 -5.15 15.71 22.78
N HIS A 469 -4.72 16.98 22.75
CA HIS A 469 -3.65 17.48 23.62
C HIS A 469 -2.35 16.65 23.55
N THR A 470 -1.97 16.22 22.36
CA THR A 470 -0.75 15.43 22.14
C THR A 470 0.08 16.06 21.02
N GLU A 471 1.37 16.20 21.26
CA GLU A 471 2.37 16.65 20.30
C GLU A 471 3.38 15.52 20.07
N LEU A 472 3.77 15.27 18.84
CA LEU A 472 4.86 14.34 18.52
C LEU A 472 6.11 15.12 18.16
N VAL A 473 7.20 14.91 18.90
CA VAL A 473 8.46 15.65 18.77
C VAL A 473 9.60 14.66 18.56
N ARG A 474 10.37 14.84 17.46
CA ARG A 474 11.54 13.98 17.22
C ARG A 474 12.65 14.31 18.21
N VAL A 475 13.28 13.27 18.74
CA VAL A 475 14.21 13.37 19.87
C VAL A 475 15.44 14.26 19.61
N ASP A 476 15.81 14.48 18.34
CA ASP A 476 16.93 15.33 17.91
C ASP A 476 16.50 16.73 17.40
N SER A 477 15.21 17.09 17.58
CA SER A 477 14.69 18.38 17.13
C SER A 477 15.16 19.56 17.99
N ASP A 478 15.46 19.30 19.25
CA ASP A 478 16.03 20.28 20.19
C ASP A 478 16.88 19.55 21.25
N VAL A 479 17.52 20.30 22.13
CA VAL A 479 18.18 19.75 23.32
C VAL A 479 17.13 19.19 24.28
N VAL A 480 17.50 18.16 25.04
CA VAL A 480 16.58 17.40 25.88
C VAL A 480 15.73 18.26 26.82
N ASP A 481 16.32 19.36 27.35
CA ASP A 481 15.62 20.28 28.27
C ASP A 481 14.53 21.12 27.57
N ASN A 482 14.57 21.22 26.25
CA ASN A 482 13.62 21.98 25.43
C ASN A 482 12.59 21.08 24.73
N LEU A 483 12.83 19.77 24.64
CA LEU A 483 11.88 18.82 24.02
C LEU A 483 10.53 18.84 24.73
N ILE A 484 10.59 18.92 26.07
CA ILE A 484 9.38 19.10 26.91
C ILE A 484 9.48 20.52 27.51
N ARG A 485 8.77 21.47 26.92
CA ARG A 485 8.76 22.87 27.35
C ARG A 485 8.08 23.04 28.70
N LYS A 486 8.84 22.91 29.80
CA LYS A 486 8.35 23.14 31.16
C LYS A 486 8.40 24.62 31.53
N SER A 487 7.58 25.05 32.50
CA SER A 487 7.45 26.46 32.91
C SER A 487 8.68 27.02 33.63
N ASP A 488 9.54 26.17 34.16
CA ASP A 488 10.71 26.51 34.98
C ASP A 488 12.04 26.56 34.17
N ARG A 489 11.94 26.78 32.85
CA ARG A 489 13.10 26.82 31.96
C ARG A 489 14.10 27.92 32.37
N ARG A 490 15.35 27.52 32.57
CA ARG A 490 16.46 28.46 32.74
C ARG A 490 16.83 29.08 31.39
N VAL A 491 17.18 30.34 31.40
CA VAL A 491 17.64 31.09 30.23
C VAL A 491 19.13 31.42 30.38
N ALA A 492 19.89 31.34 29.29
CA ALA A 492 21.31 31.70 29.30
C ALA A 492 21.51 33.18 29.63
N ASP A 493 22.25 33.42 30.69
CA ASP A 493 22.64 34.79 31.13
C ASP A 493 23.95 35.21 30.47
N LEU A 494 23.84 35.91 29.34
CA LEU A 494 24.95 36.41 28.55
C LEU A 494 24.75 37.91 28.28
N SER A 495 25.81 38.72 28.52
CA SER A 495 25.82 40.12 28.12
C SER A 495 25.71 40.28 26.60
N PRO A 496 25.24 41.44 26.08
CA PRO A 496 25.20 41.68 24.64
C PRO A 496 26.57 41.48 23.97
N LEU A 497 27.66 41.87 24.62
CA LEU A 497 29.01 41.66 24.17
C LEU A 497 29.38 40.18 24.08
N GLN A 498 29.14 39.40 25.13
CA GLN A 498 29.37 37.94 25.17
C GLN A 498 28.57 37.23 24.08
N ARG A 499 27.30 37.58 23.94
CA ARG A 499 26.40 37.00 22.94
C ARG A 499 26.91 37.28 21.52
N ALA A 500 27.32 38.54 21.21
CA ALA A 500 27.82 38.90 19.89
C ALA A 500 29.11 38.14 19.54
N ILE A 501 30.06 38.09 20.49
CA ILE A 501 31.34 37.39 20.32
C ILE A 501 31.09 35.87 20.13
N LEU A 502 30.36 35.24 21.04
CA LEU A 502 30.16 33.81 21.00
C LEU A 502 29.31 33.35 19.78
N THR A 503 28.29 34.11 19.39
CA THR A 503 27.50 33.78 18.17
C THR A 503 28.46 33.67 16.97
N ARG A 504 29.32 34.65 16.75
CA ARG A 504 30.23 34.65 15.62
C ARG A 504 31.28 33.54 15.71
N LEU A 505 31.86 33.31 16.89
CA LEU A 505 32.87 32.29 17.14
C LEU A 505 32.36 30.87 16.84
N PHE A 506 31.12 30.54 17.25
CA PHE A 506 30.54 29.23 17.06
C PHE A 506 29.88 29.08 15.67
N GLU A 507 29.53 30.17 15.00
CA GLU A 507 29.04 30.14 13.60
C GLU A 507 30.20 29.86 12.61
N LEU A 508 31.36 30.47 12.77
CA LEU A 508 32.46 30.39 11.81
C LEU A 508 32.85 28.98 11.39
N PRO A 509 33.04 28.01 12.31
CA PRO A 509 33.42 26.65 11.93
C PRO A 509 32.38 25.89 11.09
N THR A 510 31.11 26.34 11.10
CA THR A 510 30.03 25.68 10.34
C THR A 510 29.99 26.09 8.87
N ARG A 511 30.59 27.23 8.50
CA ARG A 511 30.57 27.83 7.15
C ARG A 511 31.17 26.94 6.05
N LYS A 512 31.99 25.97 6.43
CA LYS A 512 32.56 24.96 5.51
C LYS A 512 31.54 23.92 5.01
N ILE A 513 30.39 23.80 5.67
CA ILE A 513 29.35 22.84 5.28
C ILE A 513 28.45 23.50 4.24
N GLU A 514 28.60 23.06 2.99
CA GLU A 514 27.82 23.57 1.87
C GLU A 514 26.34 23.16 1.94
N LYS A 515 25.47 23.99 1.34
CA LYS A 515 24.02 23.74 1.26
C LYS A 515 23.34 23.53 2.61
N THR A 516 23.91 24.08 3.68
CA THR A 516 23.38 23.95 5.03
C THR A 516 23.41 25.30 5.73
N SER A 517 22.32 25.67 6.39
CA SER A 517 22.27 26.88 7.22
C SER A 517 22.37 26.49 8.69
N PHE A 518 23.08 27.33 9.45
CA PHE A 518 23.29 27.15 10.88
C PHE A 518 22.88 28.40 11.64
N VAL A 519 22.16 28.19 12.77
CA VAL A 519 21.81 29.25 13.71
C VAL A 519 22.41 28.88 15.06
N VAL A 520 23.08 29.84 15.72
CA VAL A 520 23.68 29.62 17.04
C VAL A 520 22.68 30.02 18.14
N GLN A 521 22.45 29.14 19.10
CA GLN A 521 21.65 29.39 20.29
C GLN A 521 22.42 29.03 21.55
N PHE A 522 22.02 29.61 22.68
CA PHE A 522 22.71 29.45 23.97
C PHE A 522 21.71 28.89 24.99
N GLU A 523 22.09 27.75 25.59
CA GLU A 523 21.24 27.08 26.58
C GLU A 523 22.08 26.62 27.79
N PRO A 524 21.56 26.77 29.02
CA PRO A 524 22.20 26.26 30.22
C PRO A 524 21.81 24.77 30.42
N MET A 525 22.65 23.86 29.90
CA MET A 525 22.37 22.43 29.86
C MET A 525 22.98 21.62 31.02
N GLY A 526 23.68 22.31 31.96
CA GLY A 526 24.44 21.68 33.03
C GLY A 526 25.92 21.42 32.64
N ALA A 527 26.79 21.39 33.66
CA ALA A 527 28.23 21.30 33.46
C ALA A 527 28.74 19.96 32.88
N SER A 528 27.97 18.89 33.04
CA SER A 528 28.29 17.54 32.56
C SER A 528 27.76 17.25 31.15
N ALA A 529 26.90 18.10 30.58
CA ALA A 529 26.41 17.96 29.24
C ALA A 529 27.44 18.39 28.19
N GLU A 530 27.25 17.96 26.93
CA GLU A 530 28.11 18.31 25.81
C GLU A 530 28.27 19.85 25.68
N PRO A 531 29.47 20.36 25.37
CA PRO A 531 29.66 21.78 25.17
C PRO A 531 28.89 22.39 24.01
N VAL A 532 28.70 21.60 22.93
CA VAL A 532 27.98 21.97 21.72
C VAL A 532 27.15 20.78 21.25
N VAL A 533 25.89 21.02 20.99
CA VAL A 533 24.95 20.04 20.42
C VAL A 533 24.38 20.61 19.12
N LEU A 534 24.21 19.78 18.10
CA LEU A 534 23.48 20.16 16.89
C LEU A 534 22.04 19.60 16.97
N THR A 535 21.07 20.42 16.72
CA THR A 535 19.66 20.01 16.61
C THR A 535 19.10 20.44 15.27
N GLN A 536 18.06 19.77 14.81
CA GLN A 536 17.46 20.03 13.51
C GLN A 536 16.02 20.53 13.69
N ASN A 537 15.71 21.72 13.17
CA ASN A 537 14.37 22.29 13.29
C ASN A 537 13.29 21.35 12.75
N GLU A 538 12.33 20.99 13.61
CA GLU A 538 11.28 20.00 13.34
C GLU A 538 10.43 20.38 12.11
N TYR A 539 9.99 21.63 12.03
CA TYR A 539 9.13 22.10 10.94
C TYR A 539 9.81 21.98 9.57
N MET A 540 11.02 22.53 9.45
CA MET A 540 11.78 22.51 8.19
C MET A 540 12.11 21.10 7.74
N ARG A 541 12.44 20.24 8.69
CA ARG A 541 12.71 18.82 8.45
C ARG A 541 11.47 18.08 7.94
N ARG A 542 10.34 18.22 8.63
CA ARG A 542 9.06 17.59 8.19
C ARG A 542 8.67 18.07 6.80
N MET A 543 8.83 19.34 6.49
CA MET A 543 8.53 19.89 5.16
C MET A 543 9.40 19.27 4.07
N LYS A 544 10.70 19.07 4.33
CA LYS A 544 11.62 18.42 3.38
C LYS A 544 11.30 16.93 3.18
N GLU A 545 11.04 16.21 4.25
CA GLU A 545 10.68 14.79 4.20
C GLU A 545 9.38 14.58 3.42
N MET A 546 8.37 15.43 3.64
CA MET A 546 7.13 15.42 2.86
C MET A 546 7.36 15.75 1.38
N ALA A 547 8.25 16.72 1.10
CA ALA A 547 8.57 17.09 -0.27
C ALA A 547 9.27 15.96 -1.05
N ALA A 548 10.07 15.14 -0.38
CA ALA A 548 10.70 13.96 -0.97
C ALA A 548 9.68 12.88 -1.40
N LEU A 549 8.50 12.85 -0.77
CA LEU A 549 7.44 11.87 -1.03
C LEU A 549 6.38 12.39 -2.04
N GLN A 550 6.32 13.70 -2.29
CA GLN A 550 5.31 14.31 -3.14
C GLN A 550 5.94 15.12 -4.29
N PRO A 551 5.82 14.67 -5.55
CA PRO A 551 6.44 15.35 -6.71
C PRO A 551 6.04 16.83 -6.90
N GLY A 552 4.92 17.27 -6.33
CA GLY A 552 4.45 18.66 -6.41
C GLY A 552 5.10 19.64 -5.42
N MET A 553 5.90 19.17 -4.47
CA MET A 553 6.53 19.98 -3.42
C MET A 553 8.06 20.12 -3.58
N SER A 554 8.58 19.97 -4.79
CA SER A 554 10.03 20.00 -5.09
C SER A 554 10.76 21.23 -4.55
N PHE A 555 10.08 22.38 -4.45
CA PHE A 555 10.66 23.61 -3.89
C PHE A 555 11.23 23.42 -2.46
N TYR A 556 10.54 22.67 -1.60
CA TYR A 556 11.05 22.41 -0.24
C TYR A 556 12.17 21.39 -0.23
N GLY A 557 12.22 20.47 -1.19
CA GLY A 557 13.31 19.50 -1.35
C GLY A 557 14.66 20.14 -1.66
N ASP A 558 14.67 21.27 -2.39
CA ASP A 558 15.87 22.01 -2.78
C ASP A 558 16.34 23.02 -1.73
N MET A 559 15.58 23.26 -0.66
CA MET A 559 16.00 24.18 0.41
C MET A 559 17.23 23.62 1.17
N PRO A 560 18.14 24.50 1.64
CA PRO A 560 19.25 24.10 2.49
C PRO A 560 18.76 23.36 3.75
N ASP A 561 19.53 22.39 4.23
CA ASP A 561 19.30 21.85 5.56
C ASP A 561 19.51 22.95 6.61
N SER A 562 18.68 22.92 7.66
CA SER A 562 18.76 23.91 8.73
C SER A 562 19.06 23.21 10.06
N TYR A 563 20.16 23.61 10.68
CA TYR A 563 20.58 23.13 11.99
C TYR A 563 20.72 24.27 12.98
N THR A 564 20.49 23.96 14.25
CA THR A 564 20.80 24.85 15.36
C THR A 564 22.07 24.35 16.06
N VAL A 565 23.07 25.21 16.20
CA VAL A 565 24.25 24.98 17.01
C VAL A 565 23.91 25.45 18.42
N VAL A 566 23.55 24.53 19.30
CA VAL A 566 23.22 24.84 20.69
C VAL A 566 24.49 24.80 21.51
N VAL A 567 24.89 25.97 22.06
CA VAL A 567 26.09 26.16 22.88
C VAL A 567 25.70 26.11 24.34
N ASN A 568 26.23 25.13 25.09
CA ASN A 568 26.01 24.97 26.52
C ASN A 568 26.74 25.99 27.36
N THR A 569 26.01 26.96 27.90
CA THR A 569 26.59 28.03 28.72
C THR A 569 27.09 27.57 30.10
N ASP A 570 26.62 26.42 30.60
CA ASP A 570 27.11 25.82 31.85
C ASP A 570 28.37 24.98 31.67
N SER A 571 28.80 24.72 30.40
CA SER A 571 30.02 23.96 30.14
C SER A 571 31.28 24.72 30.56
N PRO A 572 32.18 24.09 31.35
CA PRO A 572 33.45 24.73 31.74
C PRO A 572 34.32 25.10 30.55
N LEU A 573 34.24 24.33 29.45
CA LEU A 573 35.00 24.66 28.22
C LEU A 573 34.43 25.90 27.53
N VAL A 574 33.10 26.05 27.46
CA VAL A 574 32.46 27.24 26.90
C VAL A 574 32.68 28.45 27.77
N ALA A 575 32.59 28.31 29.09
CA ALA A 575 32.91 29.38 30.04
C ALA A 575 34.37 29.91 29.87
N THR A 576 35.32 28.99 29.73
CA THR A 576 36.73 29.35 29.46
C THR A 576 36.86 30.12 28.16
N VAL A 577 36.24 29.70 27.09
CA VAL A 577 36.25 30.41 25.79
C VAL A 577 35.60 31.78 25.91
N ARG A 578 34.44 31.87 26.58
CA ARG A 578 33.72 33.12 26.82
C ARG A 578 34.66 34.16 27.50
N ASP A 579 35.24 33.78 28.63
CA ASP A 579 36.04 34.70 29.46
C ASP A 579 37.33 35.14 28.77
N GLN A 580 37.99 34.22 28.04
CA GLN A 580 39.18 34.54 27.24
C GLN A 580 38.84 35.47 26.06
N ALA A 581 37.77 35.19 25.33
CA ALA A 581 37.35 35.98 24.18
C ALA A 581 36.86 37.40 24.61
N GLU A 582 36.10 37.49 25.69
CA GLU A 582 35.68 38.76 26.26
C GLU A 582 36.89 39.62 26.67
N THR A 583 37.85 39.03 27.39
CA THR A 583 39.11 39.75 27.79
C THR A 583 39.89 40.28 26.58
N ALA A 584 39.98 39.50 25.51
CA ALA A 584 40.73 39.86 24.31
C ALA A 584 40.02 40.90 23.43
N LEU A 585 38.69 40.85 23.37
CA LEU A 585 37.90 41.57 22.36
C LEU A 585 37.08 42.74 22.92
N ALA A 586 36.88 42.86 24.26
CA ALA A 586 35.99 43.86 24.84
C ALA A 586 36.36 45.30 24.40
N GLY A 587 37.65 45.66 24.42
CA GLY A 587 38.11 46.98 24.00
C GLY A 587 37.82 47.32 22.53
N THR A 588 37.69 46.34 21.66
CA THR A 588 37.47 46.55 20.23
C THR A 588 35.98 46.35 19.84
N VAL A 589 35.33 45.35 20.39
CA VAL A 589 33.96 44.93 19.98
C VAL A 589 32.89 45.74 20.69
N GLN A 590 33.06 46.08 21.99
CA GLN A 590 32.08 46.83 22.74
C GLN A 590 31.74 48.19 22.11
N PRO A 591 32.68 49.04 21.70
CA PRO A 591 32.37 50.31 21.05
C PRO A 591 31.63 50.14 19.72
N LEU A 592 31.92 49.08 18.99
CA LEU A 592 31.25 48.77 17.72
C LEU A 592 29.78 48.35 17.93
N ILE A 593 29.49 47.59 18.99
CA ILE A 593 28.12 47.23 19.37
C ILE A 593 27.35 48.50 19.75
N GLU A 594 27.90 49.35 20.62
CA GLU A 594 27.28 50.61 21.04
C GLU A 594 26.97 51.53 19.84
N ARG A 595 27.87 51.59 18.86
CA ARG A 595 27.65 52.33 17.61
C ARG A 595 26.52 51.72 16.79
N ILE A 596 26.52 50.41 16.57
CA ILE A 596 25.46 49.68 15.81
C ILE A 596 24.10 49.94 16.46
N ASP A 597 24.02 49.87 17.77
CA ASP A 597 22.78 50.09 18.52
C ASP A 597 22.32 51.55 18.43
N ALA A 598 23.22 52.51 18.54
CA ALA A 598 22.93 53.94 18.39
C ALA A 598 22.44 54.27 16.96
N ASP A 599 23.13 53.80 15.93
CA ASP A 599 22.76 54.02 14.53
C ASP A 599 21.39 53.36 14.21
N SER A 600 21.14 52.16 14.73
CA SER A 600 19.86 51.44 14.57
C SER A 600 18.72 52.14 15.29
N ALA A 601 18.92 52.63 16.50
CA ALA A 601 17.93 53.39 17.27
C ALA A 601 17.59 54.70 16.56
N ALA A 602 18.60 55.46 16.08
CA ALA A 602 18.40 56.70 15.34
C ALA A 602 17.59 56.49 14.05
N ALA A 603 17.88 55.42 13.29
CA ALA A 603 17.11 55.06 12.09
C ALA A 603 15.67 54.67 12.41
N ALA A 604 15.45 53.96 13.53
CA ALA A 604 14.11 53.59 14.00
C ALA A 604 13.29 54.80 14.45
N GLU A 605 13.90 55.78 15.11
CA GLU A 605 13.26 57.04 15.52
C GLU A 605 12.79 57.85 14.28
N ILE A 606 13.61 57.97 13.27
CA ILE A 606 13.26 58.67 12.02
C ILE A 606 12.07 57.96 11.35
N ARG A 607 12.05 56.63 11.27
CA ARG A 607 10.93 55.87 10.72
C ARG A 607 9.64 56.06 11.55
N LYS A 608 9.78 56.06 12.86
CA LYS A 608 8.64 56.28 13.78
C LYS A 608 8.07 57.68 13.65
N ALA A 609 8.90 58.70 13.44
CA ALA A 609 8.47 60.06 13.22
C ALA A 609 7.70 60.24 11.90
N ALA A 610 8.04 59.49 10.87
CA ALA A 610 7.32 59.48 9.60
C ALA A 610 5.89 58.87 9.67
N GLY A 611 5.62 58.04 10.71
CA GLY A 611 4.32 57.38 10.91
C GLY A 611 3.96 56.48 9.75
N ASP A 612 2.69 56.54 9.30
CA ASP A 612 2.18 55.75 8.13
C ASP A 612 2.60 56.33 6.76
N LYS A 613 3.36 57.42 6.73
CA LYS A 613 3.85 58.05 5.50
C LYS A 613 5.29 57.60 5.23
N ALA A 614 5.61 57.50 3.93
CA ALA A 614 7.02 57.30 3.57
C ALA A 614 7.87 58.48 4.12
N PRO A 615 9.07 58.18 4.65
CA PRO A 615 10.01 59.21 5.09
C PRO A 615 10.28 60.25 3.97
N SER A 616 10.59 61.47 4.36
CA SER A 616 11.06 62.49 3.40
C SER A 616 12.34 62.02 2.68
N ALA A 617 12.65 62.55 1.51
CA ALA A 617 13.84 62.19 0.77
C ALA A 617 15.15 62.44 1.61
N GLU A 618 15.11 63.48 2.45
CA GLU A 618 16.22 63.79 3.37
C GLU A 618 16.32 62.75 4.51
N ASP A 619 15.18 62.36 5.09
CA ASP A 619 15.14 61.35 6.15
C ASP A 619 15.48 59.96 5.61
N ASP A 620 15.03 59.61 4.41
CA ASP A 620 15.38 58.34 3.72
C ASP A 620 16.90 58.28 3.46
N GLN A 621 17.56 59.42 3.09
CA GLN A 621 18.99 59.47 2.93
C GLN A 621 19.71 59.30 4.28
N LYS A 622 19.22 59.95 5.36
CA LYS A 622 19.78 59.76 6.71
C LYS A 622 19.68 58.34 7.21
N ILE A 623 18.54 57.69 6.96
CA ILE A 623 18.36 56.27 7.29
C ILE A 623 19.40 55.43 6.56
N LYS A 624 19.59 55.62 5.24
CA LYS A 624 20.60 54.91 4.45
C LYS A 624 22.02 55.10 4.93
N ASP A 625 22.36 56.33 5.33
CA ASP A 625 23.68 56.63 5.86
C ASP A 625 23.93 55.96 7.22
N LEU A 626 22.91 55.92 8.11
CA LEU A 626 23.00 55.20 9.40
C LEU A 626 23.08 53.69 9.18
N GLU A 627 22.28 53.11 8.26
CA GLU A 627 22.33 51.70 7.93
C GLU A 627 23.69 51.29 7.34
N LYS A 628 24.29 52.14 6.50
CA LYS A 628 25.62 51.95 5.96
C LYS A 628 26.67 51.97 7.07
N ALA A 629 26.62 52.97 7.96
CA ALA A 629 27.55 53.08 9.10
C ALA A 629 27.42 51.86 10.05
N SER A 630 26.21 51.41 10.32
CA SER A 630 25.93 50.20 11.08
C SER A 630 26.50 48.93 10.40
N THR A 631 26.37 48.83 9.08
CA THR A 631 26.96 47.73 8.30
C THR A 631 28.47 47.71 8.35
N GLU A 632 29.12 48.85 8.16
CA GLU A 632 30.56 48.99 8.26
C GLU A 632 31.08 48.64 9.68
N ALA A 633 30.38 49.05 10.73
CA ALA A 633 30.70 48.70 12.11
C ALA A 633 30.56 47.20 12.36
N ARG A 634 29.51 46.54 11.81
CA ARG A 634 29.33 45.07 11.86
C ARG A 634 30.46 44.34 11.13
N GLU A 635 30.89 44.81 9.99
CA GLU A 635 32.02 44.22 9.25
C GLU A 635 33.32 44.30 10.06
N GLN A 636 33.60 45.44 10.71
CA GLN A 636 34.75 45.61 11.60
C GLN A 636 34.67 44.70 12.83
N GLN A 637 33.48 44.59 13.45
CA GLN A 637 33.19 43.68 14.54
C GLN A 637 33.46 42.22 14.14
N ASN A 638 32.88 41.80 13.01
CA ASN A 638 33.05 40.45 12.49
C ASN A 638 34.52 40.14 12.22
N LYS A 639 35.24 41.05 11.58
CA LYS A 639 36.67 40.90 11.31
C LYS A 639 37.50 40.73 12.57
N ALA A 640 37.27 41.54 13.61
CA ALA A 640 38.00 41.44 14.87
C ALA A 640 37.76 40.06 15.54
N ILE A 641 36.52 39.56 15.47
CA ILE A 641 36.19 38.24 16.04
C ILE A 641 36.77 37.11 15.17
N ASP A 642 36.75 37.24 13.83
CA ASP A 642 37.31 36.26 12.90
C ASP A 642 38.85 36.13 13.07
N ASP A 643 39.55 37.27 13.25
CA ASP A 643 40.99 37.31 13.52
C ASP A 643 41.33 36.61 14.85
N TYR A 644 40.52 36.82 15.89
CA TYR A 644 40.65 36.11 17.17
C TYR A 644 40.38 34.62 17.04
N ALA A 645 39.33 34.22 16.28
CA ALA A 645 38.94 32.82 16.09
C ALA A 645 40.09 31.97 15.51
N ALA A 646 40.93 32.55 14.65
CA ALA A 646 42.11 31.89 14.11
C ALA A 646 43.13 31.47 15.20
N THR A 647 43.11 32.14 16.36
CA THR A 647 43.98 31.86 17.53
C THR A 647 43.29 30.97 18.59
N ALA A 648 42.02 30.62 18.39
CA ALA A 648 41.18 29.89 19.35
C ALA A 648 40.74 28.52 18.80
N PRO A 649 41.64 27.54 18.58
CA PRO A 649 41.32 26.26 17.93
C PRO A 649 40.33 25.40 18.69
N ARG A 650 40.13 25.63 19.99
CA ARG A 650 39.18 24.87 20.83
C ARG A 650 37.72 25.05 20.40
N VAL A 651 37.35 26.25 19.91
CA VAL A 651 35.99 26.52 19.43
C VAL A 651 35.71 25.65 18.20
N ALA A 652 36.62 25.69 17.23
CA ALA A 652 36.49 24.86 16.04
C ALA A 652 36.47 23.35 16.38
N GLN A 653 37.22 22.95 17.43
CA GLN A 653 37.20 21.54 17.88
C GLN A 653 35.87 21.12 18.46
N MET A 654 35.22 21.95 19.29
CA MET A 654 33.91 21.66 19.88
C MET A 654 32.82 21.58 18.81
N VAL A 655 32.82 22.53 17.86
CA VAL A 655 31.83 22.53 16.77
C VAL A 655 32.06 21.35 15.85
N ASP A 656 33.29 21.02 15.49
CA ASP A 656 33.61 19.90 14.63
C ASP A 656 33.25 18.52 15.26
N LEU A 657 33.37 18.39 16.58
CA LEU A 657 32.86 17.21 17.30
C LEU A 657 31.35 17.06 17.14
N ALA A 658 30.59 18.15 17.28
CA ALA A 658 29.17 18.15 17.11
C ALA A 658 28.75 17.85 15.63
N LEU A 659 29.48 18.41 14.66
CA LEU A 659 29.31 18.12 13.23
C LEU A 659 29.60 16.64 12.92
N LEU A 660 30.71 16.10 13.50
CA LEU A 660 31.07 14.69 13.33
C LEU A 660 29.99 13.75 13.90
N GLY A 661 29.51 14.05 15.10
CA GLY A 661 28.43 13.26 15.75
C GLY A 661 27.10 13.26 14.99
N ASN A 662 26.91 14.18 14.04
CA ASN A 662 25.76 14.25 13.16
C ASN A 662 26.08 13.85 11.70
N GLY A 663 27.26 13.26 11.45
CA GLY A 663 27.65 12.78 10.12
C GLY A 663 27.90 13.88 9.08
N LEU A 664 27.97 15.15 9.51
CA LEU A 664 28.18 16.32 8.64
C LEU A 664 29.64 16.58 8.32
N LEU A 665 30.57 16.10 9.14
CA LEU A 665 32.00 16.31 8.94
C LEU A 665 32.62 15.19 8.11
N ARG A 666 33.11 15.52 6.91
CA ARG A 666 33.60 14.53 5.94
C ARG A 666 34.85 15.04 5.20
N GLY A 667 35.54 14.11 4.51
CA GLY A 667 36.66 14.46 3.59
C GLY A 667 37.78 15.25 4.23
N ALA A 668 38.19 16.35 3.60
CA ALA A 668 39.28 17.19 4.05
C ALA A 668 39.04 17.85 5.41
N ASP A 669 37.78 18.17 5.74
CA ASP A 669 37.41 18.77 7.02
C ASP A 669 37.58 17.78 8.17
N LEU A 670 37.21 16.51 7.96
CA LEU A 670 37.47 15.44 8.92
C LEU A 670 38.98 15.24 9.14
N SER A 671 39.79 15.28 8.09
CA SER A 671 41.24 15.16 8.19
C SER A 671 41.84 16.31 9.00
N ARG A 672 41.38 17.56 8.78
CA ARG A 672 41.83 18.73 9.57
C ARG A 672 41.42 18.63 11.04
N PHE A 673 40.19 18.15 11.29
CA PHE A 673 39.73 17.90 12.65
C PHE A 673 40.63 16.88 13.38
N ILE A 674 40.97 15.77 12.72
CA ILE A 674 41.82 14.73 13.29
C ILE A 674 43.22 15.30 13.59
N ALA A 675 43.84 16.03 12.66
CA ALA A 675 45.14 16.65 12.88
C ALA A 675 45.15 17.60 14.09
N ARG A 676 44.16 18.50 14.16
CA ARG A 676 44.00 19.43 15.29
C ARG A 676 43.71 18.69 16.60
N SER A 677 43.01 17.54 16.57
CA SER A 677 42.79 16.75 17.77
C SER A 677 44.10 16.24 18.37
N PHE A 678 45.03 15.79 17.53
CA PHE A 678 46.38 15.39 18.01
C PHE A 678 47.18 16.56 18.57
N GLU A 679 47.10 17.73 17.91
CA GLU A 679 47.77 18.94 18.41
C GLU A 679 47.24 19.39 19.78
N LEU A 680 45.94 19.25 20.02
CA LEU A 680 45.32 19.64 21.30
C LEU A 680 45.54 18.61 22.42
N MET A 681 45.94 17.37 22.09
CA MET A 681 46.29 16.33 23.06
C MET A 681 47.78 16.38 23.44
N ALA A 682 48.65 16.97 22.60
CA ALA A 682 50.07 17.14 22.86
C ALA A 682 50.34 18.35 23.78
#